data_8e9ad026b95b9cdf5d05ed5cac0fb998
#
_entry.id   8e9ad026b95b9cdf5d05ed5cac0fb998
#
_cell.length_a   1.000
_cell.length_b   1.000
_cell.length_c   1.000
_cell.angle_alpha   90.00
_cell.angle_beta   90.00
_cell.angle_gamma   90.00
#
_symmetry.space_group_name_H-M   'P 1'
#
loop_
_entity.id
_entity.type
_entity.pdbx_description
1 polymer ?
#
loop_
_entity_poly.entity_id
_entity_poly.type
_entity_poly.pdbx_seq_one_letter_code
_entity_poly.pdbx_strand_id
1 'polypeptide(L)'
;MFRPACLALLCASALSAQNLLPQTHALRQEGRQSDFPSLGVDAGGTPHVAYIQWDGKQDTLHLAKLSDGALSDVLTVGQPGIIHQPALAADGGGTLHVVWSQVNAKDVMELRAARIREGKVQGEITALASSPNGGNAFAKAATDATGNVWVAWQSMRGTLADSYCRVYDAKKGTWSEEIRVTKEPSGEWEPCIAFDPKGGAWICHDSSRGNEFNIYATHVGADLKVGETKQLIATSRYEGRVNAVTAQDGKGVWLACERGNEQWGLDMRAHGGQVGLNGRRDLVIAYWDLASGKVEELPGPDELLKALPAPKAPAGANALRGNNPKAKAKAEQRAKARAAQAKAKGKPAPNEIGAVNLPHLMLDAAGRPWLTVRYFKNFCWQIALTRYDAATKQWTQPFLVPDSVYTQDRQTTHALGKDGSLWMAWSTDLRTSKLQLTTGVHLAKIDTSAELPLVTAPAVKAREPFAAYINPTTPERELSERHTWTHNGVTYKLYWGDYHRHTDISNCVTANDGCVLEQYRYAWDMGKLDTLGLSDHTDIAKIYHPYEWWLNQKMTEIFYAPGFFMSMYAYEREQKWPLGHRNVIFAQRGGPIVYIQRKNYLESPWQKLYPVKEDGPPELHPTELWDVLARYGKPVTAISHTGATSMGTDWDQIPPVDHRIENVIEIYQGARVSYEGLNVPQPTVGMREGQPYNHASDVIGKPVVGEPIRSFTVKNNGVYQHALELGHKLGVWADSDHISTHTSYGGVYVKDFTREGILEGINARRTIAATDKIFVEFSCNDHLLGTEIALSGKPVLKFSIDGTAEISRVTLVRNEQNYQQWEPKAKSFEQACTDEAPIVGENRYYLRVEQKDGNMAWSSPVWVQVK
;
A
#
# COMPACT_ATOMS: atom_id res chain seq x y z
N MET A 1 -4.00 32.95 32.43
CA MET A 1 -5.21 32.31 32.97
C MET A 1 -5.92 31.43 31.89
N PHE A 2 -5.25 30.38 31.42
CA PHE A 2 -5.82 29.47 30.37
C PHE A 2 -5.53 28.00 30.67
N ARG A 3 -5.43 27.60 31.93
CA ARG A 3 -5.14 26.18 32.29
C ARG A 3 -6.30 25.35 32.85
N PRO A 4 -7.50 25.87 33.20
CA PRO A 4 -8.58 24.98 33.67
C PRO A 4 -9.41 24.33 32.55
N ALA A 5 -9.52 24.99 31.38
CA ALA A 5 -10.40 24.47 30.32
C ALA A 5 -9.87 23.19 29.64
N CYS A 6 -8.54 23.05 29.46
CA CYS A 6 -7.97 21.82 28.85
C CYS A 6 -8.04 20.61 29.78
N LEU A 7 -7.96 20.78 31.09
CA LEU A 7 -8.06 19.66 32.04
C LEU A 7 -9.51 19.17 32.19
N ALA A 8 -10.45 20.08 32.11
CA ALA A 8 -11.89 19.75 32.11
C ALA A 8 -12.34 19.02 30.84
N LEU A 9 -11.76 19.36 29.65
CA LEU A 9 -12.03 18.63 28.41
C LEU A 9 -11.40 17.21 28.42
N LEU A 10 -10.22 17.03 28.99
CA LEU A 10 -9.58 15.70 29.13
C LEU A 10 -10.33 14.79 30.11
N CYS A 11 -10.88 15.34 31.21
CA CYS A 11 -11.74 14.59 32.12
C CYS A 11 -13.11 14.30 31.50
N ALA A 12 -13.69 15.23 30.75
CA ALA A 12 -14.98 15.01 30.08
C ALA A 12 -14.89 13.95 28.97
N SER A 13 -13.77 13.88 28.21
CA SER A 13 -13.57 12.86 27.17
C SER A 13 -13.38 11.46 27.73
N ALA A 14 -12.71 11.30 28.87
CA ALA A 14 -12.53 10.01 29.54
C ALA A 14 -13.84 9.53 30.19
N LEU A 15 -14.63 10.42 30.79
CA LEU A 15 -15.96 10.13 31.34
C LEU A 15 -16.97 9.76 30.24
N SER A 16 -16.91 10.41 29.06
CA SER A 16 -17.82 10.11 27.95
C SER A 16 -17.55 8.75 27.29
N ALA A 17 -16.27 8.34 27.20
CA ALA A 17 -15.92 7.03 26.64
C ALA A 17 -16.42 5.86 27.49
N GLN A 18 -16.32 5.94 28.81
CA GLN A 18 -16.86 4.94 29.73
C GLN A 18 -18.38 4.87 29.69
N ASN A 19 -19.07 5.98 29.41
CA ASN A 19 -20.53 6.00 29.33
C ASN A 19 -21.06 5.46 28.00
N LEU A 20 -20.32 5.60 26.90
CA LEU A 20 -20.74 5.12 25.56
C LEU A 20 -20.45 3.65 25.30
N LEU A 21 -19.34 3.15 25.82
CA LEU A 21 -18.94 1.76 25.73
C LEU A 21 -18.77 1.17 27.15
N PRO A 22 -19.89 0.99 27.87
CA PRO A 22 -19.85 0.65 29.31
C PRO A 22 -19.20 -0.72 29.56
N GLN A 23 -19.24 -1.60 28.58
CA GLN A 23 -18.64 -2.92 28.64
C GLN A 23 -17.94 -3.23 27.32
N THR A 24 -16.64 -3.52 27.39
CA THR A 24 -15.84 -4.02 26.28
C THR A 24 -15.40 -5.43 26.57
N HIS A 25 -15.65 -6.33 25.64
CA HIS A 25 -15.25 -7.73 25.73
C HIS A 25 -14.07 -7.95 24.78
N ALA A 26 -13.00 -8.58 25.25
CA ALA A 26 -11.81 -8.84 24.48
C ALA A 26 -11.58 -10.36 24.29
N LEU A 27 -11.22 -10.76 23.11
CA LEU A 27 -10.77 -12.11 22.79
C LEU A 27 -9.31 -12.06 22.37
N ARG A 28 -8.46 -12.62 23.22
CA ARG A 28 -7.01 -12.73 22.99
C ARG A 28 -6.54 -14.08 23.46
N GLN A 29 -5.61 -14.64 22.72
CA GLN A 29 -4.94 -15.88 23.08
C GLN A 29 -3.44 -15.70 22.99
N GLU A 30 -2.72 -16.10 24.01
CA GLU A 30 -1.26 -16.04 24.03
C GLU A 30 -0.65 -16.88 22.89
N GLY A 31 0.37 -16.32 22.22
CA GLY A 31 1.02 -16.94 21.07
C GLY A 31 0.19 -16.97 19.77
N ARG A 32 -0.99 -16.35 19.76
CA ARG A 32 -1.88 -16.26 18.60
C ARG A 32 -2.14 -14.79 18.24
N GLN A 33 -2.41 -14.54 16.97
CA GLN A 33 -2.80 -13.21 16.49
C GLN A 33 -4.25 -13.27 15.98
N SER A 34 -5.17 -12.59 16.66
CA SER A 34 -6.59 -12.57 16.32
C SER A 34 -6.95 -11.24 15.67
N ASP A 35 -7.54 -11.27 14.45
CA ASP A 35 -7.70 -10.08 13.61
C ASP A 35 -8.92 -10.18 12.69
N PHE A 36 -9.23 -9.09 11.97
CA PHE A 36 -10.29 -8.98 10.97
C PHE A 36 -11.67 -9.42 11.47
N PRO A 37 -12.22 -8.80 12.52
CA PRO A 37 -13.56 -9.14 13.00
C PRO A 37 -14.62 -8.77 11.98
N SER A 38 -15.65 -9.61 11.89
CA SER A 38 -16.92 -9.28 11.26
C SER A 38 -18.07 -9.66 12.20
N LEU A 39 -19.01 -8.75 12.38
CA LEU A 39 -20.04 -8.84 13.40
C LEU A 39 -21.41 -9.15 12.79
N GLY A 40 -22.13 -10.07 13.41
CA GLY A 40 -23.54 -10.36 13.12
C GLY A 40 -24.29 -10.63 14.41
N VAL A 41 -25.61 -10.44 14.40
CA VAL A 41 -26.50 -10.73 15.54
C VAL A 41 -27.48 -11.82 15.11
N ASP A 42 -27.59 -12.89 15.88
CA ASP A 42 -28.51 -13.99 15.58
C ASP A 42 -29.97 -13.63 15.89
N ALA A 43 -30.89 -14.57 15.60
CA ALA A 43 -32.34 -14.36 15.85
C ALA A 43 -32.68 -14.16 17.33
N GLY A 44 -31.85 -14.65 18.23
CA GLY A 44 -31.97 -14.52 19.68
C GLY A 44 -31.42 -13.20 20.23
N GLY A 45 -30.82 -12.35 19.38
CA GLY A 45 -30.20 -11.10 19.78
C GLY A 45 -28.77 -11.24 20.28
N THR A 46 -28.15 -12.44 20.13
CA THR A 46 -26.78 -12.70 20.57
C THR A 46 -25.79 -12.20 19.51
N PRO A 47 -24.82 -11.35 19.87
CA PRO A 47 -23.77 -10.94 18.94
C PRO A 47 -22.75 -12.07 18.73
N HIS A 48 -22.41 -12.28 17.48
CA HIS A 48 -21.39 -13.21 17.04
C HIS A 48 -20.30 -12.47 16.26
N VAL A 49 -19.05 -12.88 16.46
CA VAL A 49 -17.90 -12.29 15.78
C VAL A 49 -17.16 -13.39 15.00
N ALA A 50 -17.18 -13.30 13.66
CA ALA A 50 -16.26 -14.09 12.83
C ALA A 50 -14.92 -13.35 12.78
N TYR A 51 -13.81 -14.06 12.98
CA TYR A 51 -12.48 -13.46 12.97
C TYR A 51 -11.42 -14.46 12.53
N ILE A 52 -10.25 -13.95 12.15
CA ILE A 52 -9.12 -14.76 11.71
C ILE A 52 -8.12 -14.87 12.85
N GLN A 53 -7.58 -16.07 13.08
CA GLN A 53 -6.51 -16.30 14.03
C GLN A 53 -5.31 -16.94 13.34
N TRP A 54 -4.14 -16.29 13.44
CA TRP A 54 -2.87 -16.79 12.95
C TRP A 54 -2.10 -17.50 14.06
N ASP A 55 -1.52 -18.67 13.74
CA ASP A 55 -0.82 -19.54 14.71
C ASP A 55 0.70 -19.51 14.59
N GLY A 56 1.25 -18.60 13.80
CA GLY A 56 2.68 -18.52 13.47
C GLY A 56 3.01 -19.14 12.11
N LYS A 57 2.05 -19.84 11.46
CA LYS A 57 2.24 -20.50 10.15
C LYS A 57 1.10 -20.29 9.20
N GLN A 58 -0.14 -20.32 9.69
CA GLN A 58 -1.35 -20.24 8.87
C GLN A 58 -2.49 -19.60 9.65
N ASP A 59 -3.50 -19.16 8.92
CA ASP A 59 -4.73 -18.63 9.46
C ASP A 59 -5.76 -19.73 9.69
N THR A 60 -6.61 -19.54 10.70
CA THR A 60 -7.87 -20.27 10.91
C THR A 60 -9.01 -19.26 11.05
N LEU A 61 -10.17 -19.58 10.51
CA LEU A 61 -11.37 -18.77 10.67
C LEU A 61 -12.17 -19.28 11.89
N HIS A 62 -12.48 -18.38 12.79
CA HIS A 62 -13.20 -18.67 14.02
C HIS A 62 -14.52 -17.91 14.07
N LEU A 63 -15.51 -18.47 14.76
CA LEU A 63 -16.72 -17.80 15.18
C LEU A 63 -16.76 -17.77 16.70
N ALA A 64 -16.84 -16.59 17.28
CA ALA A 64 -17.05 -16.36 18.69
C ALA A 64 -18.48 -15.83 18.94
N LYS A 65 -19.00 -16.02 20.14
CA LYS A 65 -20.26 -15.41 20.60
C LYS A 65 -20.09 -14.78 21.98
N LEU A 66 -20.91 -13.78 22.24
CA LEU A 66 -21.04 -13.22 23.58
C LEU A 66 -22.07 -14.03 24.36
N SER A 67 -21.64 -14.67 25.45
CA SER A 67 -22.53 -15.37 26.41
C SER A 67 -22.02 -15.20 27.82
N ASP A 68 -22.93 -15.00 28.76
CA ASP A 68 -22.61 -14.82 30.19
C ASP A 68 -21.57 -13.73 30.48
N GLY A 69 -21.60 -12.65 29.67
CA GLY A 69 -20.68 -11.52 29.79
C GLY A 69 -19.27 -11.78 29.28
N ALA A 70 -19.02 -12.92 28.62
CA ALA A 70 -17.72 -13.26 28.01
C ALA A 70 -17.84 -13.51 26.51
N LEU A 71 -16.87 -13.00 25.72
CA LEU A 71 -16.71 -13.35 24.31
C LEU A 71 -15.84 -14.60 24.22
N SER A 72 -16.38 -15.68 23.68
CA SER A 72 -15.70 -16.98 23.61
C SER A 72 -15.89 -17.67 22.26
N ASP A 73 -14.89 -18.43 21.82
CA ASP A 73 -14.98 -19.24 20.61
C ASP A 73 -16.03 -20.34 20.77
N VAL A 74 -16.79 -20.52 19.70
CA VAL A 74 -17.79 -21.59 19.61
C VAL A 74 -17.54 -22.53 18.43
N LEU A 75 -16.79 -22.08 17.41
CA LEU A 75 -16.56 -22.88 16.20
C LEU A 75 -15.31 -22.43 15.45
N THR A 76 -14.52 -23.40 14.96
CA THR A 76 -13.57 -23.19 13.87
C THR A 76 -14.24 -23.53 12.53
N VAL A 77 -14.18 -22.60 11.57
CA VAL A 77 -14.89 -22.71 10.28
C VAL A 77 -13.90 -23.02 9.17
N GLY A 78 -14.16 -24.10 8.44
CA GLY A 78 -13.36 -24.48 7.28
C GLY A 78 -11.99 -25.05 7.62
N GLN A 79 -11.09 -25.04 6.64
CA GLN A 79 -9.72 -25.54 6.78
C GLN A 79 -8.75 -24.38 6.99
N PRO A 80 -7.67 -24.59 7.72
CA PRO A 80 -6.60 -23.59 7.84
C PRO A 80 -5.98 -23.23 6.49
N GLY A 81 -5.38 -22.05 6.39
CA GLY A 81 -4.70 -21.61 5.16
C GLY A 81 -4.31 -20.14 5.21
N ILE A 82 -4.35 -19.48 4.07
CA ILE A 82 -4.20 -18.04 3.95
C ILE A 82 -5.59 -17.47 3.78
N ILE A 83 -6.09 -16.83 4.81
CA ILE A 83 -7.48 -16.37 4.91
C ILE A 83 -7.49 -14.87 5.07
N HIS A 84 -8.35 -14.20 4.30
CA HIS A 84 -8.53 -12.75 4.41
C HIS A 84 -9.98 -12.42 4.71
N GLN A 85 -10.17 -11.39 5.49
CA GLN A 85 -11.37 -10.66 5.91
C GLN A 85 -12.70 -11.40 5.75
N PRO A 86 -13.28 -11.94 6.83
CA PRO A 86 -14.61 -12.52 6.79
C PRO A 86 -15.70 -11.42 6.70
N ALA A 87 -16.86 -11.80 6.17
CA ALA A 87 -18.11 -11.08 6.25
C ALA A 87 -19.18 -11.96 6.91
N LEU A 88 -19.97 -11.41 7.82
CA LEU A 88 -20.97 -12.13 8.60
C LEU A 88 -22.32 -11.44 8.51
N ALA A 89 -23.38 -12.21 8.16
CA ALA A 89 -24.75 -11.76 8.21
C ALA A 89 -25.68 -12.88 8.68
N ALA A 90 -26.80 -12.56 9.33
CA ALA A 90 -27.82 -13.53 9.72
C ALA A 90 -28.99 -13.49 8.74
N ASP A 91 -29.48 -14.62 8.23
CA ASP A 91 -30.67 -14.66 7.41
C ASP A 91 -31.96 -14.43 8.24
N GLY A 92 -33.10 -14.32 7.57
CA GLY A 92 -34.39 -14.12 8.23
C GLY A 92 -34.81 -15.22 9.20
N GLY A 93 -34.25 -16.45 9.04
CA GLY A 93 -34.41 -17.57 9.93
C GLY A 93 -33.41 -17.65 11.08
N GLY A 94 -32.44 -16.70 11.12
CA GLY A 94 -31.40 -16.63 12.16
C GLY A 94 -30.20 -17.54 11.92
N THR A 95 -30.06 -18.12 10.72
CA THR A 95 -28.83 -18.82 10.33
C THR A 95 -27.76 -17.79 10.00
N LEU A 96 -26.58 -17.94 10.58
CA LEU A 96 -25.43 -17.09 10.30
C LEU A 96 -24.74 -17.55 9.01
N HIS A 97 -24.49 -16.63 8.12
CA HIS A 97 -23.71 -16.82 6.90
C HIS A 97 -22.35 -16.15 7.08
N VAL A 98 -21.30 -16.96 7.10
CA VAL A 98 -19.90 -16.48 7.15
C VAL A 98 -19.31 -16.63 5.76
N VAL A 99 -18.83 -15.54 5.18
CA VAL A 99 -18.19 -15.49 3.87
C VAL A 99 -16.75 -15.03 4.06
N TRP A 100 -15.78 -15.64 3.41
CA TRP A 100 -14.36 -15.28 3.53
C TRP A 100 -13.60 -15.55 2.25
N SER A 101 -12.48 -14.86 2.08
CA SER A 101 -11.53 -15.12 1.01
C SER A 101 -10.44 -16.07 1.50
N GLN A 102 -10.06 -17.04 0.69
CA GLN A 102 -9.01 -18.00 1.00
C GLN A 102 -8.22 -18.39 -0.25
N VAL A 103 -6.90 -18.46 -0.13
CA VAL A 103 -6.04 -18.95 -1.21
C VAL A 103 -6.32 -20.44 -1.45
N ASN A 104 -6.58 -20.78 -2.69
CA ASN A 104 -6.83 -22.16 -3.12
C ASN A 104 -5.55 -22.89 -3.56
N ALA A 105 -5.67 -24.13 -4.00
CA ALA A 105 -4.55 -24.96 -4.45
C ALA A 105 -3.84 -24.44 -5.73
N LYS A 106 -4.39 -23.42 -6.40
CA LYS A 106 -3.80 -22.75 -7.57
C LYS A 106 -3.16 -21.40 -7.23
N ASP A 107 -2.94 -21.13 -5.93
CA ASP A 107 -2.43 -19.87 -5.43
C ASP A 107 -3.28 -18.62 -5.79
N VAL A 108 -4.59 -18.81 -5.97
CA VAL A 108 -5.55 -17.74 -6.26
C VAL A 108 -6.54 -17.58 -5.12
N MET A 109 -6.86 -16.36 -4.77
CA MET A 109 -7.84 -16.03 -3.73
C MET A 109 -9.26 -16.33 -4.22
N GLU A 110 -9.93 -17.30 -3.63
CA GLU A 110 -11.34 -17.63 -3.88
C GLU A 110 -12.24 -17.18 -2.74
N LEU A 111 -13.52 -16.99 -3.03
CA LEU A 111 -14.55 -16.64 -2.03
C LEU A 111 -15.32 -17.87 -1.60
N ARG A 112 -15.39 -18.13 -0.29
CA ARG A 112 -16.09 -19.25 0.32
C ARG A 112 -17.19 -18.80 1.26
N ALA A 113 -18.20 -19.65 1.48
CA ALA A 113 -19.28 -19.41 2.43
C ALA A 113 -19.62 -20.64 3.22
N ALA A 114 -19.94 -20.45 4.51
CA ALA A 114 -20.50 -21.45 5.40
C ALA A 114 -21.79 -20.91 6.04
N ARG A 115 -22.77 -21.78 6.22
CA ARG A 115 -23.98 -21.50 7.00
C ARG A 115 -23.84 -22.11 8.38
N ILE A 116 -24.13 -21.37 9.42
CA ILE A 116 -23.94 -21.78 10.81
C ILE A 116 -25.25 -21.60 11.58
N ARG A 117 -25.69 -22.65 12.24
CA ARG A 117 -26.85 -22.63 13.11
C ARG A 117 -26.52 -23.44 14.37
N GLU A 118 -26.88 -22.90 15.53
CA GLU A 118 -26.64 -23.55 16.84
C GLU A 118 -25.17 -23.99 17.03
N GLY A 119 -24.24 -23.15 16.58
CA GLY A 119 -22.78 -23.41 16.71
C GLY A 119 -22.27 -24.54 15.79
N LYS A 120 -23.00 -24.94 14.75
CA LYS A 120 -22.59 -25.99 13.80
C LYS A 120 -22.73 -25.54 12.36
N VAL A 121 -21.76 -25.93 11.52
CA VAL A 121 -21.86 -25.75 10.07
C VAL A 121 -23.02 -26.60 9.52
N GLN A 122 -23.86 -25.98 8.72
CA GLN A 122 -25.01 -26.60 8.06
C GLN A 122 -24.67 -26.91 6.60
N GLY A 123 -24.57 -28.20 6.28
CA GLY A 123 -24.21 -28.66 4.93
C GLY A 123 -22.72 -28.44 4.61
N GLU A 124 -22.42 -28.33 3.33
CA GLU A 124 -21.05 -28.15 2.83
C GLU A 124 -20.66 -26.68 2.75
N ILE A 125 -19.35 -26.39 2.85
CA ILE A 125 -18.78 -25.07 2.56
C ILE A 125 -18.85 -24.85 1.04
N THR A 126 -19.49 -23.78 0.64
CA THR A 126 -19.71 -23.43 -0.77
C THR A 126 -18.62 -22.51 -1.28
N ALA A 127 -18.03 -22.81 -2.44
CA ALA A 127 -17.25 -21.84 -3.19
C ALA A 127 -18.20 -20.87 -3.88
N LEU A 128 -18.26 -19.62 -3.41
CA LEU A 128 -19.12 -18.59 -4.02
C LEU A 128 -18.52 -18.02 -5.29
N ALA A 129 -17.21 -17.84 -5.34
CA ALA A 129 -16.49 -17.35 -6.49
C ALA A 129 -15.10 -17.98 -6.57
N SER A 130 -14.74 -18.45 -7.74
CA SER A 130 -13.39 -18.93 -8.06
C SER A 130 -13.05 -18.47 -9.47
N SER A 131 -11.84 -17.95 -9.64
CA SER A 131 -11.32 -17.49 -10.91
C SER A 131 -9.91 -18.03 -11.11
N PRO A 132 -9.50 -18.47 -12.30
CA PRO A 132 -8.11 -18.85 -12.54
C PRO A 132 -7.14 -17.68 -12.61
N ASN A 133 -7.65 -16.45 -12.79
CA ASN A 133 -6.86 -15.29 -13.20
C ASN A 133 -6.97 -14.11 -12.24
N GLY A 134 -7.30 -14.32 -10.97
CA GLY A 134 -7.30 -13.19 -10.05
C GLY A 134 -8.10 -13.39 -8.78
N GLY A 135 -7.81 -12.55 -7.79
CA GLY A 135 -8.35 -12.64 -6.45
C GLY A 135 -9.81 -12.23 -6.32
N ASN A 136 -10.53 -12.88 -5.43
CA ASN A 136 -11.85 -12.49 -4.96
C ASN A 136 -11.73 -12.10 -3.50
N ALA A 137 -11.97 -10.81 -3.19
CA ALA A 137 -11.72 -10.27 -1.86
C ALA A 137 -12.69 -9.13 -1.48
N PHE A 138 -12.53 -8.60 -0.28
CA PHE A 138 -13.30 -7.47 0.25
C PHE A 138 -14.81 -7.70 0.26
N ALA A 139 -15.22 -8.94 0.58
CA ALA A 139 -16.62 -9.29 0.67
C ALA A 139 -17.33 -8.48 1.76
N LYS A 140 -18.55 -8.04 1.45
CA LYS A 140 -19.53 -7.48 2.38
C LYS A 140 -20.78 -8.35 2.34
N ALA A 141 -21.37 -8.58 3.50
CA ALA A 141 -22.61 -9.34 3.61
C ALA A 141 -23.67 -8.51 4.36
N ALA A 142 -24.88 -8.52 3.86
CA ALA A 142 -26.01 -7.82 4.49
C ALA A 142 -27.31 -8.58 4.22
N THR A 143 -28.31 -8.37 5.10
CA THR A 143 -29.61 -9.06 5.01
C THR A 143 -30.69 -8.08 4.60
N ASP A 144 -31.44 -8.42 3.57
CA ASP A 144 -32.57 -7.62 3.10
C ASP A 144 -33.81 -7.76 3.98
N ALA A 145 -34.81 -6.91 3.76
CA ALA A 145 -36.05 -6.93 4.50
C ALA A 145 -36.86 -8.24 4.37
N THR A 146 -36.58 -9.07 3.35
CA THR A 146 -37.21 -10.36 3.14
C THR A 146 -36.47 -11.51 3.81
N GLY A 147 -35.31 -11.22 4.40
CA GLY A 147 -34.46 -12.19 5.11
C GLY A 147 -33.44 -12.89 4.24
N ASN A 148 -33.25 -12.46 2.98
CA ASN A 148 -32.23 -13.01 2.10
C ASN A 148 -30.87 -12.37 2.42
N VAL A 149 -29.77 -13.12 2.27
CA VAL A 149 -28.42 -12.62 2.47
C VAL A 149 -27.77 -12.25 1.14
N TRP A 150 -27.43 -11.00 1.00
CA TRP A 150 -26.67 -10.45 -0.12
C TRP A 150 -25.19 -10.43 0.22
N VAL A 151 -24.36 -10.86 -0.73
CA VAL A 151 -22.89 -10.77 -0.65
C VAL A 151 -22.40 -10.04 -1.87
N ALA A 152 -21.68 -8.95 -1.65
CA ALA A 152 -20.97 -8.24 -2.72
C ALA A 152 -19.47 -8.32 -2.46
N TRP A 153 -18.67 -8.46 -3.52
CA TRP A 153 -17.21 -8.55 -3.41
C TRP A 153 -16.52 -7.94 -4.62
N GLN A 154 -15.24 -7.66 -4.45
CA GLN A 154 -14.34 -7.23 -5.52
C GLN A 154 -13.66 -8.47 -6.12
N SER A 155 -13.54 -8.50 -7.44
CA SER A 155 -12.83 -9.55 -8.16
C SER A 155 -11.90 -8.97 -9.23
N MET A 156 -10.67 -9.44 -9.24
CA MET A 156 -9.64 -9.05 -10.22
C MET A 156 -9.45 -10.18 -11.24
N ARG A 157 -10.38 -10.32 -12.18
CA ARG A 157 -10.39 -11.37 -13.19
C ARG A 157 -9.85 -10.90 -14.53
N GLY A 158 -8.68 -10.33 -14.52
CA GLY A 158 -8.08 -9.78 -15.72
C GLY A 158 -7.38 -8.46 -15.42
N THR A 159 -7.55 -7.50 -16.31
CA THR A 159 -6.84 -6.21 -16.24
C THR A 159 -7.44 -5.22 -15.26
N LEU A 160 -8.67 -5.46 -14.80
CA LEU A 160 -9.45 -4.52 -14.00
C LEU A 160 -10.08 -5.22 -12.80
N ALA A 161 -10.32 -4.46 -11.75
CA ALA A 161 -11.16 -4.87 -10.65
C ALA A 161 -12.63 -4.60 -10.98
N ASP A 162 -13.49 -5.57 -10.75
CA ASP A 162 -14.95 -5.44 -10.91
C ASP A 162 -15.67 -5.81 -9.63
N SER A 163 -16.88 -5.30 -9.48
CA SER A 163 -17.82 -5.67 -8.42
C SER A 163 -18.73 -6.81 -8.87
N TYR A 164 -18.88 -7.78 -7.98
CA TYR A 164 -19.75 -8.96 -8.16
C TYR A 164 -20.68 -9.09 -6.97
N CYS A 165 -21.80 -9.81 -7.15
CA CYS A 165 -22.67 -10.18 -6.04
C CYS A 165 -23.33 -11.56 -6.24
N ARG A 166 -23.78 -12.16 -5.12
CA ARG A 166 -24.69 -13.30 -5.03
C ARG A 166 -25.71 -13.08 -3.91
N VAL A 167 -26.84 -13.71 -4.04
CA VAL A 167 -27.90 -13.65 -3.05
C VAL A 167 -28.27 -15.05 -2.60
N TYR A 168 -28.27 -15.27 -1.29
CA TYR A 168 -28.85 -16.48 -0.70
C TYR A 168 -30.35 -16.26 -0.46
N ASP A 169 -31.17 -17.03 -1.16
CA ASP A 169 -32.62 -17.04 -0.95
C ASP A 169 -32.93 -17.90 0.29
N ALA A 170 -33.30 -17.25 1.37
CA ALA A 170 -33.54 -17.92 2.65
C ALA A 170 -34.73 -18.89 2.61
N LYS A 171 -35.71 -18.67 1.70
CA LYS A 171 -36.87 -19.55 1.53
C LYS A 171 -36.52 -20.79 0.71
N LYS A 172 -35.72 -20.64 -0.35
CA LYS A 172 -35.28 -21.75 -1.19
C LYS A 172 -34.08 -22.50 -0.59
N GLY A 173 -33.32 -21.85 0.30
CA GLY A 173 -32.12 -22.44 0.88
C GLY A 173 -30.93 -22.55 -0.08
N THR A 174 -30.88 -21.71 -1.12
CA THR A 174 -29.86 -21.78 -2.19
C THR A 174 -29.28 -20.41 -2.54
N TRP A 175 -28.03 -20.40 -3.01
CA TRP A 175 -27.39 -19.22 -3.60
C TRP A 175 -27.88 -19.02 -5.05
N SER A 176 -28.02 -17.76 -5.45
CA SER A 176 -28.20 -17.38 -6.86
C SER A 176 -26.95 -17.73 -7.68
N GLU A 177 -27.09 -17.63 -9.00
CA GLU A 177 -25.92 -17.52 -9.87
C GLU A 177 -25.12 -16.25 -9.54
N GLU A 178 -23.85 -16.25 -9.96
CA GLU A 178 -22.97 -15.08 -9.81
C GLU A 178 -23.42 -13.94 -10.74
N ILE A 179 -23.47 -12.73 -10.22
CA ILE A 179 -23.87 -11.54 -10.94
C ILE A 179 -22.65 -10.61 -11.03
N ARG A 180 -22.15 -10.35 -12.24
CA ARG A 180 -21.17 -9.30 -12.48
C ARG A 180 -21.90 -7.97 -12.48
N VAL A 181 -21.66 -7.15 -11.45
CA VAL A 181 -22.36 -5.89 -11.23
C VAL A 181 -21.81 -4.78 -12.11
N THR A 182 -20.50 -4.71 -12.28
CA THR A 182 -19.82 -3.67 -13.06
C THR A 182 -19.08 -4.25 -14.27
N LYS A 183 -18.93 -3.45 -15.33
CA LYS A 183 -18.29 -3.86 -16.60
C LYS A 183 -17.58 -2.70 -17.30
N GLU A 184 -17.28 -1.66 -16.55
CA GLU A 184 -16.64 -0.46 -17.09
C GLU A 184 -15.17 -0.71 -17.44
N PRO A 185 -14.57 0.08 -18.35
CA PRO A 185 -13.16 -0.06 -18.71
C PRO A 185 -12.23 0.60 -17.67
N SER A 186 -12.55 0.51 -16.39
CA SER A 186 -11.82 1.08 -15.24
C SER A 186 -11.93 0.18 -14.04
N GLY A 187 -11.03 0.34 -13.06
CA GLY A 187 -11.11 -0.41 -11.81
C GLY A 187 -12.31 0.03 -10.97
N GLU A 188 -13.03 -0.93 -10.41
CA GLU A 188 -14.18 -0.75 -9.54
C GLU A 188 -13.87 -1.40 -8.17
N TRP A 189 -13.81 -0.57 -7.11
CA TRP A 189 -13.15 -0.96 -5.87
C TRP A 189 -14.10 -1.00 -4.67
N GLU A 190 -13.82 -1.92 -3.74
CA GLU A 190 -14.39 -2.03 -2.40
C GLU A 190 -15.92 -1.87 -2.33
N PRO A 191 -16.70 -2.76 -2.99
CA PRO A 191 -18.15 -2.63 -3.02
C PRO A 191 -18.79 -2.73 -1.63
N CYS A 192 -19.86 -1.97 -1.40
CA CYS A 192 -20.74 -2.09 -0.26
C CYS A 192 -22.22 -2.14 -0.69
N ILE A 193 -23.11 -2.54 0.22
CA ILE A 193 -24.51 -2.85 -0.09
C ILE A 193 -25.43 -1.88 0.63
N ALA A 194 -26.33 -1.22 -0.12
CA ALA A 194 -27.46 -0.48 0.41
C ALA A 194 -28.75 -1.00 -0.24
N PHE A 195 -29.78 -1.29 0.55
CA PHE A 195 -31.02 -1.87 0.03
C PHE A 195 -31.96 -0.83 -0.57
N ASP A 196 -32.59 -1.19 -1.69
CA ASP A 196 -33.69 -0.42 -2.27
C ASP A 196 -35.02 -0.84 -1.61
N PRO A 197 -35.80 0.08 -1.07
CA PRO A 197 -37.12 -0.24 -0.48
C PRO A 197 -38.11 -0.82 -1.49
N LYS A 198 -37.88 -0.64 -2.79
CA LYS A 198 -38.66 -1.26 -3.87
C LYS A 198 -38.24 -2.70 -4.18
N GLY A 199 -37.22 -3.20 -3.50
CA GLY A 199 -36.60 -4.50 -3.67
C GLY A 199 -35.31 -4.47 -4.48
N GLY A 200 -34.38 -5.34 -4.11
CA GLY A 200 -33.02 -5.33 -4.65
C GLY A 200 -32.06 -4.50 -3.82
N ALA A 201 -30.90 -4.21 -4.38
CA ALA A 201 -29.84 -3.47 -3.71
C ALA A 201 -29.07 -2.54 -4.67
N TRP A 202 -28.58 -1.45 -4.12
CA TRP A 202 -27.54 -0.62 -4.70
C TRP A 202 -26.18 -1.10 -4.23
N ILE A 203 -25.35 -1.53 -5.18
CA ILE A 203 -23.96 -1.87 -4.92
C ILE A 203 -23.15 -0.61 -5.16
N CYS A 204 -22.75 0.03 -4.06
CA CYS A 204 -21.95 1.25 -4.09
C CYS A 204 -20.46 0.89 -4.15
N HIS A 205 -19.69 1.59 -4.97
CA HIS A 205 -18.27 1.37 -5.20
C HIS A 205 -17.58 2.66 -5.63
N ASP A 206 -16.27 2.71 -5.56
CA ASP A 206 -15.52 3.77 -6.24
C ASP A 206 -14.91 3.26 -7.56
N SER A 207 -14.65 4.18 -8.48
CA SER A 207 -14.14 3.86 -9.80
C SER A 207 -13.17 4.91 -10.30
N SER A 208 -12.12 4.46 -10.99
CA SER A 208 -11.05 5.31 -11.54
C SER A 208 -11.33 5.81 -12.97
N ARG A 209 -12.58 6.06 -13.32
CA ARG A 209 -13.01 6.49 -14.67
C ARG A 209 -12.35 7.80 -15.08
N GLY A 210 -11.68 7.81 -16.23
CA GLY A 210 -11.02 9.01 -16.75
C GLY A 210 -9.86 9.51 -15.87
N ASN A 211 -9.20 8.63 -15.12
CA ASN A 211 -8.17 8.96 -14.13
C ASN A 211 -8.66 9.79 -12.93
N GLU A 212 -9.98 9.84 -12.72
CA GLU A 212 -10.61 10.43 -11.54
C GLU A 212 -11.32 9.35 -10.74
N PHE A 213 -11.09 9.33 -9.44
CA PHE A 213 -11.80 8.42 -8.55
C PHE A 213 -13.07 9.08 -8.03
N ASN A 214 -14.20 8.49 -8.35
CA ASN A 214 -15.52 8.99 -7.98
C ASN A 214 -16.39 7.87 -7.41
N ILE A 215 -17.45 8.21 -6.68
CA ILE A 215 -18.37 7.26 -6.08
C ILE A 215 -19.57 6.99 -7.01
N TYR A 216 -19.82 5.71 -7.23
CA TYR A 216 -20.93 5.21 -8.05
C TYR A 216 -21.78 4.22 -7.25
N ALA A 217 -23.00 4.00 -7.73
CA ALA A 217 -23.88 2.93 -7.26
C ALA A 217 -24.54 2.26 -8.47
N THR A 218 -24.48 0.93 -8.54
CA THR A 218 -25.13 0.13 -9.56
C THR A 218 -26.29 -0.65 -8.95
N HIS A 219 -27.48 -0.51 -9.51
CA HIS A 219 -28.66 -1.20 -9.02
C HIS A 219 -28.67 -2.68 -9.47
N VAL A 220 -28.99 -3.56 -8.54
CA VAL A 220 -29.34 -4.96 -8.81
C VAL A 220 -30.77 -5.17 -8.32
N GLY A 221 -31.68 -5.41 -9.25
CA GLY A 221 -33.12 -5.52 -8.93
C GLY A 221 -33.46 -6.75 -8.09
N ALA A 222 -34.69 -6.82 -7.59
CA ALA A 222 -35.21 -7.99 -6.90
C ALA A 222 -35.26 -9.26 -7.80
N ASP A 223 -35.29 -9.07 -9.13
CA ASP A 223 -35.18 -10.12 -10.14
C ASP A 223 -33.73 -10.52 -10.45
N LEU A 224 -32.77 -9.98 -9.68
CA LEU A 224 -31.33 -10.21 -9.77
C LEU A 224 -30.72 -9.74 -11.12
N LYS A 225 -31.38 -8.83 -11.82
CA LYS A 225 -30.82 -8.19 -13.01
C LYS A 225 -30.09 -6.90 -12.67
N VAL A 226 -28.94 -6.70 -13.31
CA VAL A 226 -28.18 -5.46 -13.21
C VAL A 226 -28.94 -4.36 -13.95
N GLY A 227 -29.24 -3.27 -13.28
CA GLY A 227 -29.93 -2.11 -13.77
C GLY A 227 -29.00 -0.92 -14.06
N GLU A 228 -29.46 0.29 -13.69
CA GLU A 228 -28.72 1.53 -13.92
C GLU A 228 -27.53 1.70 -12.97
N THR A 229 -26.51 2.41 -13.44
CA THR A 229 -25.42 2.93 -12.61
C THR A 229 -25.56 4.43 -12.47
N LYS A 230 -25.48 4.93 -11.24
CA LYS A 230 -25.53 6.36 -10.90
C LYS A 230 -24.19 6.83 -10.36
N GLN A 231 -23.74 7.99 -10.82
CA GLN A 231 -22.64 8.71 -10.21
C GLN A 231 -23.19 9.52 -9.02
N LEU A 232 -22.68 9.26 -7.83
CA LEU A 232 -23.20 9.84 -6.59
C LEU A 232 -22.40 11.04 -6.11
N ILE A 233 -21.07 10.87 -6.02
CA ILE A 233 -20.15 11.91 -5.59
C ILE A 233 -19.01 11.96 -6.60
N ALA A 234 -18.80 13.15 -7.19
CA ALA A 234 -17.81 13.35 -8.23
C ALA A 234 -17.26 14.77 -8.17
N THR A 235 -15.96 14.87 -8.00
CA THR A 235 -15.21 16.13 -8.10
C THR A 235 -13.91 15.88 -8.90
N SER A 236 -13.09 16.90 -9.08
CA SER A 236 -11.73 16.73 -9.62
C SER A 236 -10.74 16.12 -8.61
N ARG A 237 -11.23 15.75 -7.42
CA ARG A 237 -10.44 15.14 -6.34
C ARG A 237 -10.66 13.63 -6.30
N TYR A 238 -9.81 12.93 -5.58
CA TYR A 238 -10.03 11.53 -5.27
C TYR A 238 -11.22 11.38 -4.32
N GLU A 239 -12.24 10.61 -4.71
CA GLU A 239 -13.27 10.07 -3.83
C GLU A 239 -13.20 8.55 -3.84
N GLY A 240 -13.05 7.94 -2.67
CA GLY A 240 -12.92 6.47 -2.58
C GLY A 240 -13.36 5.90 -1.24
N ARG A 241 -13.39 4.58 -1.16
CA ARG A 241 -13.72 3.81 0.04
C ARG A 241 -15.09 4.13 0.59
N VAL A 242 -16.10 4.05 -0.27
CA VAL A 242 -17.48 4.34 0.09
C VAL A 242 -18.02 3.30 1.08
N ASN A 243 -18.68 3.79 2.11
CA ASN A 243 -19.56 3.03 2.98
C ASN A 243 -20.98 3.58 2.84
N ALA A 244 -21.97 2.71 2.67
CA ALA A 244 -23.36 3.09 2.41
C ALA A 244 -24.29 2.33 3.36
N VAL A 245 -25.27 3.02 3.90
CA VAL A 245 -26.30 2.45 4.79
C VAL A 245 -27.67 3.00 4.43
N THR A 246 -28.64 2.12 4.15
CA THR A 246 -30.01 2.52 3.86
C THR A 246 -30.65 3.20 5.08
N ALA A 247 -31.23 4.36 4.89
CA ALA A 247 -31.97 5.06 5.92
C ALA A 247 -33.13 4.20 6.43
N GLN A 248 -33.43 4.28 7.74
CA GLN A 248 -34.43 3.40 8.36
C GLN A 248 -35.83 3.59 7.79
N ASP A 249 -36.17 4.81 7.31
CA ASP A 249 -37.44 5.09 6.65
C ASP A 249 -37.50 4.66 5.18
N GLY A 250 -36.41 4.07 4.66
CA GLY A 250 -36.27 3.62 3.27
C GLY A 250 -36.22 4.73 2.22
N LYS A 251 -36.23 6.03 2.61
CA LYS A 251 -36.29 7.13 1.65
C LYS A 251 -34.94 7.48 1.02
N GLY A 252 -33.84 7.06 1.63
CA GLY A 252 -32.51 7.40 1.12
C GLY A 252 -31.41 6.50 1.65
N VAL A 253 -30.19 6.85 1.28
CA VAL A 253 -28.96 6.17 1.65
C VAL A 253 -27.98 7.18 2.24
N TRP A 254 -27.50 6.88 3.43
CA TRP A 254 -26.38 7.58 4.05
C TRP A 254 -25.09 7.08 3.43
N LEU A 255 -24.22 8.01 3.07
CA LEU A 255 -22.94 7.74 2.44
C LEU A 255 -21.80 8.36 3.25
N ALA A 256 -20.70 7.64 3.38
CA ALA A 256 -19.43 8.17 3.84
C ALA A 256 -18.33 7.70 2.92
N CYS A 257 -17.41 8.59 2.53
CA CYS A 257 -16.23 8.23 1.77
C CYS A 257 -15.06 9.14 2.13
N GLU A 258 -13.91 8.85 1.58
CA GLU A 258 -12.71 9.67 1.68
C GLU A 258 -12.61 10.59 0.46
N ARG A 259 -12.10 11.81 0.67
CA ARG A 259 -11.76 12.75 -0.39
C ARG A 259 -10.28 13.13 -0.27
N GLY A 260 -9.48 12.79 -1.26
CA GLY A 260 -8.05 13.05 -1.32
C GLY A 260 -7.70 14.30 -2.15
N ASN A 261 -6.51 14.26 -2.78
CA ASN A 261 -6.06 15.31 -3.70
C ASN A 261 -6.69 15.17 -5.08
N GLU A 262 -6.63 16.25 -5.85
CA GLU A 262 -6.76 16.23 -7.28
C GLU A 262 -5.69 15.30 -7.88
N GLN A 263 -6.06 14.53 -8.90
CA GLN A 263 -5.13 13.66 -9.65
C GLN A 263 -4.33 12.72 -8.76
N TRP A 264 -5.03 12.08 -7.85
CA TRP A 264 -4.46 11.15 -6.90
C TRP A 264 -3.61 10.08 -7.58
N GLY A 265 -2.39 9.87 -7.06
CA GLY A 265 -1.43 8.90 -7.60
C GLY A 265 -0.72 9.32 -8.89
N LEU A 266 -1.09 10.44 -9.50
CA LEU A 266 -0.44 11.00 -10.69
C LEU A 266 0.48 12.19 -10.35
N ASP A 267 0.62 12.52 -9.06
CA ASP A 267 1.46 13.61 -8.62
C ASP A 267 2.93 13.26 -8.86
N MET A 268 3.53 13.99 -9.75
CA MET A 268 4.98 14.04 -9.89
C MET A 268 5.53 14.97 -8.82
N ARG A 269 6.78 14.77 -8.40
CA ARG A 269 7.53 15.61 -7.46
C ARG A 269 6.90 17.00 -7.30
N ALA A 270 5.99 17.10 -6.36
CA ALA A 270 5.21 18.30 -6.19
C ALA A 270 6.13 19.48 -5.87
N HIS A 271 5.91 20.62 -6.50
CA HIS A 271 6.56 21.88 -6.21
C HIS A 271 6.55 22.16 -4.70
N GLY A 272 7.59 21.73 -3.97
CA GLY A 272 7.80 22.03 -2.55
C GLY A 272 6.86 21.37 -1.55
N GLY A 273 5.99 20.44 -1.97
CA GLY A 273 5.08 19.72 -1.09
C GLY A 273 4.93 18.26 -1.50
N GLN A 274 5.54 17.38 -0.74
CA GLN A 274 5.34 15.94 -0.92
C GLN A 274 3.93 15.56 -0.49
N VAL A 275 3.15 15.00 -1.40
CA VAL A 275 1.80 14.51 -1.10
C VAL A 275 1.79 13.00 -1.35
N GLY A 276 1.76 12.24 -0.27
CA GLY A 276 1.59 10.80 -0.35
C GLY A 276 0.17 10.40 -0.72
N LEU A 277 -0.04 9.13 -1.01
CA LEU A 277 -1.36 8.58 -1.39
C LEU A 277 -2.44 8.90 -0.36
N ASN A 278 -2.09 8.89 0.93
CA ASN A 278 -3.01 9.24 2.01
C ASN A 278 -2.89 10.72 2.47
N GLY A 279 -2.15 11.54 1.73
CA GLY A 279 -2.04 12.96 2.03
C GLY A 279 -3.34 13.73 1.83
N ARG A 280 -3.58 14.76 2.68
CA ARG A 280 -4.73 15.68 2.56
C ARG A 280 -6.09 14.99 2.48
N ARG A 281 -6.28 13.92 3.25
CA ARG A 281 -7.58 13.24 3.36
C ARG A 281 -8.59 14.07 4.16
N ASP A 282 -9.79 14.18 3.62
CA ASP A 282 -11.00 14.68 4.25
C ASP A 282 -12.08 13.60 4.19
N LEU A 283 -13.05 13.67 5.08
CA LEU A 283 -14.22 12.80 5.06
C LEU A 283 -15.37 13.50 4.31
N VAL A 284 -16.07 12.76 3.50
CA VAL A 284 -17.31 13.19 2.88
C VAL A 284 -18.45 12.39 3.52
N ILE A 285 -19.42 13.09 4.08
CA ILE A 285 -20.67 12.53 4.58
C ILE A 285 -21.78 13.08 3.72
N ALA A 286 -22.63 12.21 3.17
CA ALA A 286 -23.71 12.64 2.30
C ALA A 286 -24.99 11.84 2.55
N TYR A 287 -26.11 12.40 2.13
CA TYR A 287 -27.41 11.74 2.08
C TYR A 287 -27.91 11.73 0.62
N TRP A 288 -28.17 10.54 0.11
CA TRP A 288 -28.74 10.31 -1.20
C TRP A 288 -30.23 10.02 -1.09
N ASP A 289 -31.07 10.95 -1.54
CA ASP A 289 -32.52 10.79 -1.61
C ASP A 289 -32.88 9.93 -2.84
N LEU A 290 -33.44 8.75 -2.61
CA LEU A 290 -33.75 7.78 -3.65
C LEU A 290 -34.89 8.20 -4.56
N ALA A 291 -35.80 9.06 -4.09
CA ALA A 291 -36.96 9.50 -4.88
C ALA A 291 -36.55 10.57 -5.91
N SER A 292 -35.78 11.56 -5.47
CA SER A 292 -35.31 12.65 -6.35
C SER A 292 -34.00 12.33 -7.06
N GLY A 293 -33.24 11.35 -6.55
CA GLY A 293 -31.88 11.04 -7.01
C GLY A 293 -30.82 12.05 -6.54
N LYS A 294 -31.20 13.04 -5.74
CA LYS A 294 -30.28 14.08 -5.26
C LYS A 294 -29.36 13.56 -4.16
N VAL A 295 -28.08 13.88 -4.26
CA VAL A 295 -27.07 13.69 -3.20
C VAL A 295 -26.80 15.05 -2.54
N GLU A 296 -26.94 15.13 -1.23
CA GLU A 296 -26.59 16.30 -0.43
C GLU A 296 -25.40 15.99 0.46
N GLU A 297 -24.27 16.68 0.23
CA GLU A 297 -23.12 16.62 1.13
C GLU A 297 -23.44 17.39 2.42
N LEU A 298 -23.06 16.80 3.54
CA LEU A 298 -23.30 17.33 4.88
C LEU A 298 -22.00 17.83 5.51
N PRO A 299 -22.06 18.72 6.52
CA PRO A 299 -20.87 19.11 7.25
C PRO A 299 -20.14 17.89 7.85
N GLY A 300 -18.90 17.66 7.47
CA GLY A 300 -18.06 16.57 7.99
C GLY A 300 -17.47 16.86 9.37
N PRO A 301 -17.11 15.85 10.16
CA PRO A 301 -16.53 16.03 11.49
C PRO A 301 -15.01 16.23 11.49
N ASP A 302 -14.38 16.46 10.34
CA ASP A 302 -12.91 16.47 10.17
C ASP A 302 -12.16 17.32 11.18
N GLU A 303 -12.56 18.57 11.33
CA GLU A 303 -11.88 19.51 12.22
C GLU A 303 -12.07 19.13 13.71
N LEU A 304 -13.20 18.52 14.05
CA LEU A 304 -13.42 17.98 15.40
C LEU A 304 -12.52 16.76 15.65
N LEU A 305 -12.41 15.88 14.68
CA LEU A 305 -11.55 14.68 14.74
C LEU A 305 -10.08 15.06 14.80
N LYS A 306 -9.63 15.98 13.95
CA LYS A 306 -8.23 16.47 13.93
C LYS A 306 -7.84 17.19 15.22
N ALA A 307 -8.80 17.73 15.96
CA ALA A 307 -8.60 18.36 17.27
C ALA A 307 -8.46 17.35 18.42
N LEU A 308 -8.76 16.05 18.20
CA LEU A 308 -8.60 15.02 19.22
C LEU A 308 -7.16 14.96 19.77
N PRO A 309 -6.98 14.57 21.05
CA PRO A 309 -5.65 14.37 21.60
C PRO A 309 -4.90 13.28 20.85
N ALA A 310 -3.58 13.38 20.85
CA ALA A 310 -2.76 12.30 20.29
C ALA A 310 -3.05 10.99 21.04
N PRO A 311 -3.15 9.85 20.34
CA PRO A 311 -3.17 8.54 20.96
C PRO A 311 -2.00 8.43 21.94
N LYS A 312 -2.23 7.83 23.10
CA LYS A 312 -1.13 7.52 24.02
C LYS A 312 -0.27 6.47 23.34
N ALA A 313 0.88 6.89 22.84
CA ALA A 313 1.85 5.93 22.31
C ALA A 313 2.16 4.89 23.39
N PRO A 314 2.17 3.59 23.06
CA PRO A 314 2.57 2.54 24.01
C PRO A 314 3.91 2.88 24.64
N ALA A 315 4.07 2.56 25.90
CA ALA A 315 5.35 2.75 26.60
C ALA A 315 6.44 1.98 25.85
N GLY A 316 7.40 2.68 25.26
CA GLY A 316 8.47 2.08 24.44
C GLY A 316 8.50 2.49 22.96
N ALA A 317 7.43 2.99 22.38
CA ALA A 317 7.43 3.47 21.00
C ALA A 317 8.46 4.58 20.72
N ASN A 318 8.80 5.40 21.72
CA ASN A 318 9.86 6.40 21.66
C ASN A 318 11.27 5.87 22.00
N ALA A 319 11.41 4.65 22.46
CA ALA A 319 12.70 4.05 22.84
C ALA A 319 13.53 3.54 21.64
N LEU A 320 13.00 3.62 20.41
CA LEU A 320 13.65 3.19 19.16
C LEU A 320 14.74 4.11 18.65
N ARG A 321 14.74 5.35 19.06
CA ARG A 321 15.88 6.25 18.77
C ARG A 321 16.98 5.95 19.76
N GLY A 322 17.83 4.98 19.40
CA GLY A 322 19.01 4.46 20.09
C GLY A 322 19.31 5.00 21.50
N ASN A 323 19.68 4.15 22.42
CA ASN A 323 20.09 4.47 23.79
C ASN A 323 21.30 5.44 23.91
N ASN A 324 21.65 6.15 22.82
CA ASN A 324 22.67 7.20 22.87
C ASN A 324 22.03 8.50 23.36
N PRO A 325 22.29 8.94 24.60
CA PRO A 325 21.72 10.14 25.18
C PRO A 325 22.02 11.42 24.34
N LYS A 326 23.19 11.45 23.68
CA LYS A 326 23.59 12.55 22.79
C LYS A 326 22.78 12.56 21.49
N ALA A 327 22.48 11.40 20.92
CA ALA A 327 21.63 11.31 19.72
C ALA A 327 20.17 11.65 20.03
N LYS A 328 19.67 11.22 21.20
CA LYS A 328 18.33 11.58 21.70
C LYS A 328 18.20 13.08 21.92
N ALA A 329 19.16 13.68 22.64
CA ALA A 329 19.18 15.13 22.88
C ALA A 329 19.26 15.94 21.57
N LYS A 330 20.07 15.50 20.60
CA LYS A 330 20.18 16.14 19.28
C LYS A 330 18.91 15.99 18.45
N ALA A 331 18.22 14.85 18.54
CA ALA A 331 16.93 14.63 17.87
C ALA A 331 15.82 15.47 18.51
N GLU A 332 15.77 15.56 19.84
CA GLU A 332 14.85 16.44 20.57
C GLU A 332 15.10 17.92 20.28
N GLN A 333 16.36 18.33 20.20
CA GLN A 333 16.75 19.70 19.81
C GLN A 333 16.33 20.02 18.37
N ARG A 334 16.52 19.08 17.42
CA ARG A 334 16.05 19.22 16.04
C ARG A 334 14.52 19.26 15.94
N ALA A 335 13.82 18.43 16.70
CA ALA A 335 12.36 18.43 16.76
C ALA A 335 11.84 19.76 17.34
N LYS A 336 12.44 20.26 18.44
CA LYS A 336 12.12 21.56 19.02
C LYS A 336 12.41 22.72 18.05
N ALA A 337 13.54 22.67 17.32
CA ALA A 337 13.88 23.68 16.32
C ALA A 337 12.90 23.67 15.15
N ARG A 338 12.50 22.49 14.64
CA ARG A 338 11.47 22.36 13.58
C ARG A 338 10.10 22.86 14.05
N ALA A 339 9.70 22.52 15.29
CA ALA A 339 8.46 22.99 15.88
C ALA A 339 8.47 24.52 16.07
N ALA A 340 9.59 25.09 16.55
CA ALA A 340 9.77 26.55 16.67
C ALA A 340 9.73 27.26 15.30
N GLN A 341 10.34 26.66 14.28
CA GLN A 341 10.33 27.19 12.91
C GLN A 341 8.94 27.09 12.27
N ALA A 342 8.20 26.00 12.50
CA ALA A 342 6.82 25.87 12.06
C ALA A 342 5.92 26.89 12.77
N LYS A 343 6.05 27.03 14.07
CA LYS A 343 5.32 28.02 14.88
C LYS A 343 5.63 29.47 14.46
N ALA A 344 6.88 29.77 14.15
CA ALA A 344 7.30 31.10 13.63
C ALA A 344 6.68 31.40 12.25
N LYS A 345 6.30 30.36 11.48
CA LYS A 345 5.61 30.46 10.19
C LYS A 345 4.08 30.31 10.32
N GLY A 346 3.53 30.29 11.55
CA GLY A 346 2.10 30.09 11.79
C GLY A 346 1.56 28.74 11.37
N LYS A 347 2.45 27.72 11.16
CA LYS A 347 2.08 26.36 10.77
C LYS A 347 2.14 25.42 11.99
N PRO A 348 1.18 24.50 12.16
CA PRO A 348 1.30 23.47 13.19
C PRO A 348 2.56 22.59 12.93
N ALA A 349 3.14 22.04 14.00
CA ALA A 349 4.22 21.08 13.84
C ALA A 349 3.71 19.84 13.05
N PRO A 350 4.54 19.23 12.20
CA PRO A 350 4.12 18.07 11.40
C PRO A 350 3.48 16.94 12.21
N ASN A 351 3.87 16.78 13.47
CA ASN A 351 3.35 15.75 14.38
C ASN A 351 2.02 16.14 15.06
N GLU A 352 1.56 17.38 14.89
CA GLU A 352 0.32 17.90 15.50
C GLU A 352 -0.87 17.83 14.55
N ILE A 353 -0.63 17.46 13.29
CA ILE A 353 -1.70 17.32 12.29
C ILE A 353 -2.27 15.90 12.41
N GLY A 354 -3.52 15.81 12.86
CA GLY A 354 -4.29 14.58 12.81
C GLY A 354 -4.67 14.24 11.37
N ALA A 355 -4.59 12.97 10.99
CA ALA A 355 -5.15 12.45 9.74
C ALA A 355 -6.33 11.54 10.04
N VAL A 356 -7.30 11.48 9.15
CA VAL A 356 -8.50 10.65 9.25
C VAL A 356 -8.71 9.88 7.95
N ASN A 357 -9.14 8.62 8.04
CA ASN A 357 -9.54 7.82 6.89
C ASN A 357 -10.43 6.64 7.33
N LEU A 358 -10.81 5.77 6.40
CA LEU A 358 -11.64 4.58 6.62
C LEU A 358 -12.93 4.90 7.38
N PRO A 359 -13.80 5.80 6.86
CA PRO A 359 -15.07 6.07 7.48
C PRO A 359 -15.98 4.84 7.41
N HIS A 360 -16.66 4.53 8.50
CA HIS A 360 -17.67 3.48 8.53
C HIS A 360 -18.93 3.98 9.24
N LEU A 361 -20.03 4.07 8.48
CA LEU A 361 -21.35 4.50 8.96
C LEU A 361 -22.14 3.32 9.51
N MET A 362 -22.95 3.59 10.49
CA MET A 362 -23.97 2.70 11.03
C MET A 362 -25.18 3.54 11.47
N LEU A 363 -26.34 2.91 11.56
CA LEU A 363 -27.54 3.53 12.12
C LEU A 363 -27.93 2.84 13.44
N ASP A 364 -28.33 3.60 14.41
CA ASP A 364 -29.00 3.03 15.61
C ASP A 364 -30.50 2.77 15.36
N ALA A 365 -31.19 2.20 16.34
CA ALA A 365 -32.60 1.89 16.25
C ALA A 365 -33.52 3.12 16.03
N ALA A 366 -33.02 4.32 16.31
CA ALA A 366 -33.74 5.57 16.02
C ALA A 366 -33.37 6.14 14.63
N GLY A 367 -32.59 5.44 13.84
CA GLY A 367 -32.13 5.90 12.51
C GLY A 367 -31.05 6.98 12.54
N ARG A 368 -30.43 7.24 13.70
CA ARG A 368 -29.40 8.27 13.82
C ARG A 368 -28.06 7.74 13.32
N PRO A 369 -27.35 8.49 12.43
CA PRO A 369 -26.07 8.07 11.89
C PRO A 369 -24.95 8.18 12.93
N TRP A 370 -24.21 7.07 13.09
CA TRP A 370 -22.99 6.99 13.85
C TRP A 370 -21.83 6.75 12.86
N LEU A 371 -20.67 7.33 13.16
CA LEU A 371 -19.49 7.26 12.32
C LEU A 371 -18.28 6.82 13.14
N THR A 372 -17.63 5.74 12.72
CA THR A 372 -16.28 5.44 13.14
C THR A 372 -15.31 5.81 12.03
N VAL A 373 -14.11 6.24 12.44
CA VAL A 373 -13.00 6.55 11.53
C VAL A 373 -11.71 6.05 12.11
N ARG A 374 -10.73 5.80 11.26
CA ARG A 374 -9.35 5.63 11.67
C ARG A 374 -8.70 7.00 11.82
N TYR A 375 -8.22 7.29 13.01
CA TYR A 375 -7.58 8.55 13.38
C TYR A 375 -6.09 8.37 13.64
N PHE A 376 -5.25 9.14 12.96
CA PHE A 376 -3.79 9.08 13.09
C PHE A 376 -3.23 10.31 13.74
N LYS A 377 -2.40 10.15 14.76
CA LYS A 377 -1.55 11.19 15.34
C LYS A 377 -0.38 10.57 16.08
N ASN A 378 0.80 11.16 16.01
CA ASN A 378 2.02 10.68 16.68
C ASN A 378 2.39 9.24 16.31
N PHE A 379 2.34 8.89 15.02
CA PHE A 379 2.69 7.55 14.52
C PHE A 379 1.82 6.40 15.05
N CYS A 380 0.63 6.70 15.49
CA CYS A 380 -0.36 5.72 15.95
C CYS A 380 -1.70 5.96 15.28
N TRP A 381 -2.34 4.88 14.84
CA TRP A 381 -3.74 4.85 14.48
C TRP A 381 -4.58 4.46 15.69
N GLN A 382 -5.75 5.03 15.79
CA GLN A 382 -6.78 4.68 16.77
C GLN A 382 -8.15 4.91 16.16
N ILE A 383 -9.19 4.22 16.65
CA ILE A 383 -10.55 4.41 16.20
C ILE A 383 -11.15 5.62 16.95
N ALA A 384 -11.74 6.53 16.22
CA ALA A 384 -12.59 7.59 16.76
C ALA A 384 -14.05 7.31 16.42
N LEU A 385 -14.96 7.64 17.32
CA LEU A 385 -16.42 7.46 17.19
C LEU A 385 -17.12 8.79 17.43
N THR A 386 -18.15 9.10 16.62
CA THR A 386 -19.03 10.27 16.77
C THR A 386 -20.40 9.95 16.18
N ARG A 387 -21.43 10.80 16.49
CA ARG A 387 -22.80 10.67 15.99
C ARG A 387 -23.24 11.97 15.34
N TYR A 388 -23.96 11.88 14.24
CA TYR A 388 -24.60 13.01 13.57
C TYR A 388 -26.03 13.20 14.06
N ASP A 389 -26.41 14.45 14.34
CA ASP A 389 -27.77 14.86 14.61
C ASP A 389 -28.35 15.57 13.39
N ALA A 390 -29.27 14.91 12.70
CA ALA A 390 -29.83 15.43 11.45
C ALA A 390 -30.76 16.65 11.67
N ALA A 391 -31.34 16.81 12.85
CA ALA A 391 -32.26 17.91 13.15
C ALA A 391 -31.50 19.24 13.33
N THR A 392 -30.38 19.19 14.01
CA THR A 392 -29.49 20.35 14.25
C THR A 392 -28.37 20.51 13.26
N LYS A 393 -28.12 19.49 12.39
CA LYS A 393 -26.96 19.36 11.48
C LYS A 393 -25.63 19.47 12.23
N GLN A 394 -25.55 18.91 13.43
CA GLN A 394 -24.37 18.92 14.29
C GLN A 394 -23.83 17.52 14.57
N TRP A 395 -22.57 17.45 14.96
CA TRP A 395 -21.92 16.23 15.42
C TRP A 395 -21.80 16.21 16.93
N THR A 396 -21.83 15.03 17.54
CA THR A 396 -21.41 14.90 18.93
C THR A 396 -19.91 15.10 19.04
N GLN A 397 -19.43 15.53 20.23
CA GLN A 397 -18.00 15.57 20.49
C GLN A 397 -17.39 14.18 20.23
N PRO A 398 -16.43 14.04 19.27
CA PRO A 398 -15.79 12.76 18.99
C PRO A 398 -14.95 12.27 20.18
N PHE A 399 -14.83 10.94 20.32
CA PHE A 399 -13.94 10.33 21.31
C PHE A 399 -13.14 9.18 20.72
N LEU A 400 -12.00 8.87 21.35
CA LEU A 400 -11.14 7.75 20.95
C LEU A 400 -11.64 6.48 21.64
N VAL A 401 -11.88 5.43 20.83
CA VAL A 401 -12.31 4.12 21.32
C VAL A 401 -11.18 3.50 22.15
N PRO A 402 -11.45 3.03 23.38
CA PRO A 402 -10.46 2.37 24.21
C PRO A 402 -9.87 1.13 23.51
N ASP A 403 -8.61 0.80 23.82
CA ASP A 403 -7.94 -0.40 23.30
C ASP A 403 -8.04 -0.60 21.80
N SER A 404 -8.01 0.49 21.02
CA SER A 404 -8.09 0.47 19.56
C SER A 404 -6.81 0.95 18.87
N VAL A 405 -5.69 0.95 19.56
CA VAL A 405 -4.39 1.35 19.00
C VAL A 405 -3.86 0.27 18.05
N TYR A 406 -3.46 0.68 16.85
CA TYR A 406 -2.90 -0.22 15.83
C TYR A 406 -2.10 0.55 14.76
N THR A 407 -1.50 -0.19 13.82
CA THR A 407 -0.67 0.39 12.76
C THR A 407 -1.03 -0.06 11.36
N GLN A 408 -2.15 -0.77 11.17
CA GLN A 408 -2.52 -1.37 9.90
C GLN A 408 -3.90 -0.96 9.44
N ASP A 409 -4.19 -1.27 8.18
CA ASP A 409 -5.46 -1.00 7.52
C ASP A 409 -6.56 -1.92 8.05
N ARG A 410 -7.34 -1.44 9.01
CA ARG A 410 -8.42 -2.19 9.64
C ARG A 410 -9.66 -1.32 9.79
N GLN A 411 -10.78 -1.89 9.42
CA GLN A 411 -12.10 -1.28 9.60
C GLN A 411 -12.76 -1.84 10.86
N THR A 412 -13.63 -1.03 11.44
CA THR A 412 -14.62 -1.52 12.42
C THR A 412 -15.74 -2.25 11.70
N THR A 413 -16.45 -3.09 12.43
CA THR A 413 -17.68 -3.74 11.96
C THR A 413 -18.81 -3.52 12.95
N HIS A 414 -20.04 -3.47 12.48
CA HIS A 414 -21.22 -3.10 13.26
C HIS A 414 -22.37 -4.03 12.96
N ALA A 415 -23.25 -4.20 13.94
CA ALA A 415 -24.51 -4.88 13.75
C ALA A 415 -25.60 -4.29 14.67
N LEU A 416 -26.81 -4.16 14.15
CA LEU A 416 -27.99 -3.75 14.89
C LEU A 416 -28.80 -5.00 15.25
N GLY A 417 -28.99 -5.22 16.53
CA GLY A 417 -29.85 -6.29 17.03
C GLY A 417 -31.34 -5.95 16.87
N LYS A 418 -32.19 -6.96 16.81
CA LYS A 418 -33.66 -6.80 16.74
C LYS A 418 -34.21 -6.09 17.96
N ASP A 419 -33.52 -6.15 19.10
CA ASP A 419 -33.82 -5.44 20.34
C ASP A 419 -33.42 -3.95 20.31
N GLY A 420 -32.86 -3.47 19.19
CA GLY A 420 -32.34 -2.12 19.03
C GLY A 420 -30.94 -1.92 19.56
N SER A 421 -30.27 -2.95 20.06
CA SER A 421 -28.89 -2.87 20.52
C SER A 421 -27.94 -2.66 19.33
N LEU A 422 -27.11 -1.61 19.40
CA LEU A 422 -26.05 -1.37 18.42
C LEU A 422 -24.73 -1.91 18.94
N TRP A 423 -24.15 -2.85 18.20
CA TRP A 423 -22.89 -3.49 18.54
C TRP A 423 -21.78 -3.05 17.59
N MET A 424 -20.56 -2.97 18.12
CA MET A 424 -19.34 -2.65 17.37
C MET A 424 -18.24 -3.64 17.72
N ALA A 425 -17.51 -4.13 16.71
CA ALA A 425 -16.30 -4.92 16.91
C ALA A 425 -15.12 -4.31 16.17
N TRP A 426 -13.92 -4.47 16.72
CA TRP A 426 -12.68 -3.99 16.14
C TRP A 426 -11.51 -4.89 16.54
N SER A 427 -10.41 -4.78 15.82
CA SER A 427 -9.13 -5.39 16.20
C SER A 427 -8.11 -4.33 16.62
N THR A 428 -7.17 -4.78 17.43
CA THR A 428 -6.07 -3.95 17.93
C THR A 428 -4.79 -4.77 18.00
N ASP A 429 -3.66 -4.17 17.77
CA ASP A 429 -2.36 -4.83 17.98
C ASP A 429 -1.74 -4.49 19.34
N LEU A 430 -2.40 -3.66 20.16
CA LEU A 430 -1.97 -3.19 21.48
C LEU A 430 -0.46 -3.12 21.63
N ARG A 431 0.15 -2.43 20.73
CA ARG A 431 1.59 -2.31 20.64
C ARG A 431 2.19 -1.80 21.94
N THR A 432 2.57 -2.71 22.82
CA THR A 432 3.08 -2.41 24.17
C THR A 432 4.59 -2.28 24.19
N SER A 433 5.28 -2.89 23.23
CA SER A 433 6.73 -2.79 23.02
C SER A 433 7.08 -2.98 21.55
N LYS A 434 8.35 -2.74 21.20
CA LYS A 434 8.89 -2.97 19.87
C LYS A 434 8.83 -4.43 19.42
N LEU A 435 8.93 -5.35 20.36
CA LEU A 435 9.09 -6.78 20.12
C LEU A 435 7.81 -7.58 20.35
N GLN A 436 6.82 -7.00 20.99
CA GLN A 436 5.58 -7.70 21.34
C GLN A 436 4.40 -7.07 20.64
N LEU A 437 3.92 -7.76 19.65
CA LEU A 437 2.64 -7.55 19.02
C LEU A 437 1.64 -8.49 19.67
N THR A 438 0.58 -7.93 20.24
CA THR A 438 -0.53 -8.73 20.79
C THR A 438 -1.81 -8.29 20.11
N THR A 439 -2.16 -8.97 19.03
CA THR A 439 -3.38 -8.70 18.28
C THR A 439 -4.57 -9.38 18.96
N GLY A 440 -5.66 -8.67 19.11
CA GLY A 440 -6.90 -9.16 19.70
C GLY A 440 -8.13 -8.55 19.08
N VAL A 441 -9.25 -9.23 19.20
CA VAL A 441 -10.56 -8.77 18.77
C VAL A 441 -11.34 -8.25 19.96
N HIS A 442 -12.01 -7.12 19.78
CA HIS A 442 -12.86 -6.49 20.78
C HIS A 442 -14.29 -6.38 20.30
N LEU A 443 -15.22 -6.46 21.22
CA LEU A 443 -16.65 -6.29 21.03
C LEU A 443 -17.20 -5.38 22.12
N ALA A 444 -18.03 -4.40 21.74
CA ALA A 444 -18.76 -3.56 22.69
C ALA A 444 -20.18 -3.26 22.20
N LYS A 445 -21.10 -3.08 23.16
CA LYS A 445 -22.39 -2.49 22.92
C LYS A 445 -22.28 -0.98 23.05
N ILE A 446 -22.80 -0.24 22.07
CA ILE A 446 -22.86 1.23 22.14
C ILE A 446 -24.12 1.64 22.93
N ASP A 447 -23.94 2.45 23.94
CA ASP A 447 -25.08 3.07 24.61
C ASP A 447 -25.62 4.22 23.76
N THR A 448 -26.60 3.91 22.92
CA THR A 448 -27.23 4.88 22.02
C THR A 448 -28.18 5.83 22.76
N SER A 449 -28.50 5.58 24.04
CA SER A 449 -29.31 6.45 24.87
C SER A 449 -28.51 7.56 25.55
N ALA A 450 -27.20 7.46 25.59
CA ALA A 450 -26.33 8.44 26.22
C ALA A 450 -26.52 9.84 25.61
N GLU A 451 -26.71 10.84 26.45
CA GLU A 451 -26.74 12.24 26.05
C GLU A 451 -25.29 12.71 25.77
N LEU A 452 -25.05 13.09 24.55
CA LEU A 452 -23.75 13.58 24.11
C LEU A 452 -23.82 15.05 23.74
N PRO A 453 -22.85 15.86 24.16
CA PRO A 453 -22.80 17.27 23.76
C PRO A 453 -22.71 17.39 22.23
N LEU A 454 -23.61 18.16 21.64
CA LEU A 454 -23.56 18.51 20.23
C LEU A 454 -22.61 19.69 20.02
N VAL A 455 -21.81 19.57 18.95
CA VAL A 455 -20.81 20.56 18.57
C VAL A 455 -21.01 20.91 17.10
N THR A 456 -21.06 22.20 16.80
CA THR A 456 -21.03 22.63 15.39
C THR A 456 -19.66 22.37 14.84
N ALA A 457 -19.56 21.50 13.84
CA ALA A 457 -18.30 21.28 13.15
C ALA A 457 -17.84 22.59 12.48
N PRO A 458 -16.60 23.04 12.70
CA PRO A 458 -16.07 24.16 11.93
C PRO A 458 -16.17 23.84 10.42
N ALA A 459 -16.50 24.87 9.64
CA ALA A 459 -16.52 24.72 8.20
C ALA A 459 -15.13 24.23 7.72
N VAL A 460 -15.12 23.20 6.88
CA VAL A 460 -13.89 22.73 6.24
C VAL A 460 -13.31 23.91 5.46
N LYS A 461 -12.12 24.33 5.80
CA LYS A 461 -11.44 25.42 5.07
C LYS A 461 -11.26 24.97 3.62
N ALA A 462 -11.76 25.78 2.68
CA ALA A 462 -11.46 25.59 1.28
C ALA A 462 -9.94 25.47 1.13
N ARG A 463 -9.49 24.37 0.56
CA ARG A 463 -8.06 24.17 0.28
C ARG A 463 -7.74 24.79 -1.05
N GLU A 464 -6.60 25.47 -1.14
CA GLU A 464 -6.05 25.85 -2.43
C GLU A 464 -5.90 24.58 -3.28
N PRO A 465 -6.32 24.60 -4.55
CA PRO A 465 -6.13 23.49 -5.45
C PRO A 465 -4.65 23.09 -5.47
N PHE A 466 -4.41 21.82 -5.36
CA PHE A 466 -3.04 21.29 -5.46
C PHE A 466 -2.71 21.17 -6.95
N ALA A 467 -1.91 22.11 -7.46
CA ALA A 467 -1.37 22.00 -8.80
C ALA A 467 -0.29 20.92 -8.82
N ALA A 468 -0.70 19.64 -8.87
CA ALA A 468 0.19 18.55 -9.18
C ALA A 468 0.72 18.74 -10.59
N TYR A 469 2.02 18.53 -10.79
CA TYR A 469 2.53 18.35 -12.14
C TYR A 469 2.17 16.93 -12.57
N ILE A 470 1.46 16.83 -13.68
CA ILE A 470 1.14 15.54 -14.28
C ILE A 470 2.07 15.36 -15.45
N ASN A 471 2.62 14.15 -15.59
CA ASN A 471 3.24 13.78 -16.84
C ASN A 471 2.14 13.50 -17.88
N PRO A 472 1.89 14.42 -18.84
CA PRO A 472 0.83 14.21 -19.82
C PRO A 472 1.15 13.09 -20.82
N THR A 473 2.39 12.59 -20.79
CA THR A 473 2.90 11.59 -21.74
C THR A 473 2.90 10.18 -21.20
N THR A 474 2.51 9.95 -19.92
CA THR A 474 2.44 8.58 -19.40
C THR A 474 1.44 7.78 -20.23
N PRO A 475 1.90 6.76 -20.99
CA PRO A 475 1.02 5.98 -21.83
C PRO A 475 0.01 5.22 -21.00
N GLU A 476 -1.23 5.13 -21.50
CA GLU A 476 -2.20 4.22 -20.91
C GLU A 476 -1.66 2.78 -20.94
N ARG A 477 -2.14 1.96 -20.02
CA ARG A 477 -1.78 0.54 -19.97
C ARG A 477 -2.48 -0.18 -21.12
N GLU A 478 -1.83 -0.26 -22.27
CA GLU A 478 -2.26 -1.10 -23.35
C GLU A 478 -1.65 -2.49 -23.19
N LEU A 479 -2.42 -3.41 -22.65
CA LEU A 479 -1.97 -4.79 -22.39
C LEU A 479 -1.68 -5.57 -23.66
N SER A 480 -2.27 -5.16 -24.77
CA SER A 480 -2.08 -5.80 -26.07
C SER A 480 -0.76 -5.44 -26.77
N GLU A 481 -0.16 -4.30 -26.42
CA GLU A 481 0.99 -3.73 -27.12
C GLU A 481 2.20 -3.50 -26.22
N ARG A 482 2.55 -4.50 -25.41
CA ARG A 482 3.80 -4.42 -24.64
C ARG A 482 4.97 -4.44 -25.58
N HIS A 483 5.97 -3.63 -25.28
CA HIS A 483 7.22 -3.63 -26.03
C HIS A 483 7.86 -5.03 -26.01
N THR A 484 8.13 -5.54 -27.21
CA THR A 484 8.58 -6.93 -27.44
C THR A 484 9.91 -6.90 -28.13
N TRP A 485 10.88 -7.57 -27.55
CA TRP A 485 12.23 -7.72 -28.14
C TRP A 485 12.56 -9.19 -28.41
N THR A 486 12.72 -9.55 -29.69
CA THR A 486 13.14 -10.90 -30.07
C THR A 486 14.65 -10.94 -30.28
N HIS A 487 15.31 -11.79 -29.52
CA HIS A 487 16.75 -11.94 -29.58
C HIS A 487 17.12 -13.42 -29.61
N ASN A 488 17.92 -13.84 -30.61
CA ASN A 488 18.34 -15.23 -30.83
C ASN A 488 17.18 -16.26 -30.78
N GLY A 489 16.02 -15.89 -31.34
CA GLY A 489 14.84 -16.74 -31.38
C GLY A 489 14.05 -16.80 -30.07
N VAL A 490 14.47 -16.08 -29.03
CA VAL A 490 13.74 -15.91 -27.79
C VAL A 490 13.05 -14.53 -27.77
N THR A 491 11.77 -14.53 -27.49
CA THR A 491 10.99 -13.28 -27.36
C THR A 491 10.87 -12.89 -25.90
N TYR A 492 11.32 -11.69 -25.61
CA TYR A 492 11.19 -11.03 -24.30
C TYR A 492 10.13 -9.93 -24.40
N LYS A 493 9.40 -9.73 -23.32
CA LYS A 493 8.50 -8.57 -23.17
C LYS A 493 8.98 -7.72 -22.01
N LEU A 494 8.87 -6.40 -22.15
CA LEU A 494 9.20 -5.45 -21.11
C LEU A 494 8.01 -5.26 -20.17
N TYR A 495 8.28 -5.35 -18.87
CA TYR A 495 7.33 -5.12 -17.79
C TYR A 495 7.87 -4.09 -16.82
N TRP A 496 6.98 -3.22 -16.32
CA TRP A 496 7.30 -2.12 -15.44
C TRP A 496 6.94 -2.41 -14.00
N GLY A 497 7.85 -2.15 -13.08
CA GLY A 497 7.67 -2.40 -11.66
C GLY A 497 8.23 -1.32 -10.75
N ASP A 498 7.88 -1.47 -9.47
CA ASP A 498 8.39 -0.68 -8.35
C ASP A 498 8.49 -1.59 -7.12
N TYR A 499 9.68 -1.71 -6.54
CA TYR A 499 9.95 -2.58 -5.38
C TYR A 499 10.46 -1.81 -4.18
N HIS A 500 10.35 -0.49 -4.22
CA HIS A 500 10.69 0.39 -3.12
C HIS A 500 9.49 1.27 -2.79
N ARG A 501 8.47 0.65 -2.16
CA ARG A 501 7.23 1.33 -1.77
C ARG A 501 6.93 1.04 -0.31
N HIS A 502 6.63 2.12 0.43
CA HIS A 502 6.28 2.04 1.84
C HIS A 502 4.79 2.15 2.08
N THR A 503 4.37 1.58 3.18
CA THR A 503 3.00 1.71 3.70
C THR A 503 3.01 2.30 5.11
N ASP A 504 1.84 2.48 5.70
CA ASP A 504 1.71 2.85 7.11
C ASP A 504 2.27 1.80 8.09
N ILE A 505 2.60 0.60 7.59
CA ILE A 505 3.31 -0.44 8.35
C ILE A 505 4.75 -0.02 8.66
N SER A 506 5.46 0.64 7.76
CA SER A 506 6.84 1.12 7.96
C SER A 506 6.99 2.05 9.15
N ASN A 507 5.96 2.84 9.44
CA ASN A 507 5.92 3.78 10.56
C ASN A 507 7.07 4.81 10.56
N CYS A 508 7.59 5.17 9.40
CA CYS A 508 8.74 6.07 9.23
C CYS A 508 8.36 7.48 8.79
N VAL A 509 7.42 7.67 7.89
CA VAL A 509 7.00 8.96 7.29
C VAL A 509 5.53 9.25 7.53
N THR A 510 5.01 9.10 8.71
CA THR A 510 3.62 9.47 9.02
C THR A 510 2.58 8.69 8.18
N ALA A 511 1.31 9.12 8.23
CA ALA A 511 0.21 8.53 7.47
C ALA A 511 0.23 8.84 5.95
N ASN A 512 1.28 9.48 5.43
CA ASN A 512 1.26 9.98 4.05
C ASN A 512 1.46 8.88 2.99
N ASP A 513 2.18 7.82 3.33
CA ASP A 513 2.45 6.74 2.37
C ASP A 513 1.18 5.97 1.97
N GLY A 514 0.18 5.99 2.83
CA GLY A 514 -1.04 5.23 2.63
C GLY A 514 -0.95 3.80 3.15
N CYS A 515 -2.04 3.08 3.06
CA CYS A 515 -2.10 1.68 3.47
C CYS A 515 -1.72 0.74 2.30
N VAL A 516 -1.57 -0.54 2.62
CA VAL A 516 -1.26 -1.58 1.62
C VAL A 516 -2.21 -1.54 0.42
N LEU A 517 -3.52 -1.41 0.66
CA LEU A 517 -4.52 -1.38 -0.40
C LEU A 517 -4.34 -0.17 -1.34
N GLU A 518 -4.04 1.01 -0.79
CA GLU A 518 -3.83 2.21 -1.60
C GLU A 518 -2.62 2.09 -2.53
N GLN A 519 -1.56 1.41 -2.08
CA GLN A 519 -0.37 1.18 -2.90
C GLN A 519 -0.70 0.30 -4.11
N TYR A 520 -1.45 -0.80 -3.92
CA TYR A 520 -1.86 -1.66 -5.02
C TYR A 520 -2.85 -0.98 -5.97
N ARG A 521 -3.80 -0.20 -5.45
CA ARG A 521 -4.72 0.62 -6.27
C ARG A 521 -3.95 1.64 -7.11
N TYR A 522 -2.98 2.33 -6.49
CA TYR A 522 -2.08 3.23 -7.20
C TYR A 522 -1.36 2.52 -8.34
N ALA A 523 -0.68 1.42 -8.03
CA ALA A 523 0.09 0.66 -9.02
C ALA A 523 -0.77 0.17 -10.18
N TRP A 524 -1.99 -0.28 -9.86
CA TRP A 524 -2.92 -0.82 -10.85
C TRP A 524 -3.55 0.26 -11.74
N ASP A 525 -4.16 1.29 -11.12
CA ASP A 525 -4.97 2.26 -11.85
C ASP A 525 -4.17 3.47 -12.36
N MET A 526 -3.26 4.01 -11.54
CA MET A 526 -2.57 5.26 -11.82
C MET A 526 -1.14 5.06 -12.34
N GLY A 527 -0.33 4.28 -11.63
CA GLY A 527 1.03 3.94 -12.05
C GLY A 527 1.09 3.07 -13.29
N LYS A 528 -0.02 2.35 -13.58
CA LYS A 528 -0.10 1.38 -14.66
C LYS A 528 1.11 0.44 -14.67
N LEU A 529 1.50 0.01 -13.46
CA LEU A 529 2.59 -0.93 -13.26
C LEU A 529 2.12 -2.35 -13.58
N ASP A 530 3.07 -3.20 -13.91
CA ASP A 530 2.83 -4.62 -14.16
C ASP A 530 3.18 -5.48 -12.95
N THR A 531 4.05 -4.94 -12.09
CA THR A 531 4.50 -5.60 -10.87
C THR A 531 4.77 -4.60 -9.76
N LEU A 532 4.50 -5.01 -8.52
CA LEU A 532 4.74 -4.22 -7.32
C LEU A 532 5.18 -5.10 -6.16
N GLY A 533 6.15 -4.63 -5.38
CA GLY A 533 6.49 -5.19 -4.08
C GLY A 533 6.51 -4.11 -3.01
N LEU A 534 5.83 -4.34 -1.89
CA LEU A 534 5.81 -3.40 -0.78
C LEU A 534 6.97 -3.69 0.16
N SER A 535 7.86 -2.71 0.32
CA SER A 535 9.14 -2.84 1.02
C SER A 535 9.15 -2.08 2.35
N ASP A 536 8.27 -2.46 3.27
CA ASP A 536 8.27 -1.85 4.60
C ASP A 536 9.53 -2.18 5.41
N HIS A 537 9.95 -1.24 6.27
CA HIS A 537 11.18 -1.30 7.06
C HIS A 537 11.24 -2.50 8.02
N THR A 538 12.44 -3.05 8.24
CA THR A 538 12.63 -4.21 9.12
C THR A 538 12.74 -3.87 10.60
N ASP A 539 13.72 -3.06 11.05
CA ASP A 539 13.95 -2.92 12.50
C ASP A 539 14.67 -1.63 12.97
N ILE A 540 14.76 -0.58 12.13
CA ILE A 540 15.26 0.73 12.59
C ILE A 540 14.13 1.62 13.12
N ALA A 541 13.09 1.85 12.34
CA ALA A 541 11.96 2.66 12.77
C ALA A 541 11.07 1.90 13.76
N LYS A 542 10.80 0.63 13.50
CA LYS A 542 10.11 -0.33 14.34
C LYS A 542 10.53 -1.75 13.92
N ILE A 543 10.23 -2.74 14.73
CA ILE A 543 10.42 -4.13 14.32
C ILE A 543 9.25 -4.56 13.43
N TYR A 544 9.58 -5.10 12.26
CA TYR A 544 8.64 -5.76 11.36
C TYR A 544 8.34 -7.16 11.91
N HIS A 545 7.21 -7.31 12.57
CA HIS A 545 6.87 -8.57 13.23
C HIS A 545 6.55 -9.68 12.21
N PRO A 546 6.78 -10.94 12.56
CA PRO A 546 6.40 -12.07 11.70
C PRO A 546 4.93 -12.05 11.30
N TYR A 547 4.02 -11.60 12.16
CA TYR A 547 2.61 -11.44 11.83
C TYR A 547 2.34 -10.32 10.81
N GLU A 548 3.04 -9.19 10.90
CA GLU A 548 2.93 -8.10 9.91
C GLU A 548 3.47 -8.55 8.56
N TRP A 549 4.56 -9.33 8.55
CA TRP A 549 5.06 -9.97 7.33
C TRP A 549 4.05 -10.95 6.74
N TRP A 550 3.39 -11.74 7.57
CA TRP A 550 2.28 -12.60 7.15
C TRP A 550 1.13 -11.80 6.53
N LEU A 551 0.76 -10.66 7.13
CA LEU A 551 -0.27 -9.77 6.59
C LEU A 551 0.12 -9.15 5.25
N ASN A 552 1.35 -8.67 5.10
CA ASN A 552 1.84 -8.14 3.82
C ASN A 552 1.75 -9.22 2.73
N GLN A 553 2.22 -10.43 3.00
CA GLN A 553 2.14 -11.54 2.06
C GLN A 553 0.69 -11.90 1.70
N LYS A 554 -0.20 -11.89 2.67
CA LYS A 554 -1.63 -12.15 2.47
C LYS A 554 -2.31 -11.09 1.60
N MET A 555 -1.99 -9.82 1.81
CA MET A 555 -2.47 -8.73 0.95
C MET A 555 -1.89 -8.81 -0.46
N THR A 556 -0.63 -9.20 -0.59
CA THR A 556 0.02 -9.47 -1.88
C THR A 556 -0.73 -10.53 -2.69
N GLU A 557 -1.25 -11.58 -2.04
CA GLU A 557 -2.04 -12.63 -2.72
C GLU A 557 -3.39 -12.11 -3.26
N ILE A 558 -3.99 -11.14 -2.61
CA ILE A 558 -5.26 -10.55 -3.08
C ILE A 558 -5.07 -9.92 -4.46
N PHE A 559 -3.93 -9.26 -4.67
CA PHE A 559 -3.60 -8.54 -5.90
C PHE A 559 -2.81 -9.38 -6.91
N TYR A 560 -2.61 -10.66 -6.65
CA TYR A 560 -1.99 -11.55 -7.61
C TYR A 560 -2.97 -11.91 -8.73
N ALA A 561 -2.69 -11.43 -9.94
CA ALA A 561 -3.47 -11.67 -11.14
C ALA A 561 -2.58 -12.24 -12.24
N PRO A 562 -2.44 -13.58 -12.32
CA PRO A 562 -1.56 -14.24 -13.29
C PRO A 562 -1.77 -13.77 -14.73
N GLY A 563 -0.67 -13.39 -15.40
CA GLY A 563 -0.69 -12.87 -16.77
C GLY A 563 -1.02 -11.37 -16.88
N PHE A 564 -1.45 -10.71 -15.80
CA PHE A 564 -1.85 -9.29 -15.82
C PHE A 564 -1.06 -8.44 -14.83
N PHE A 565 -0.95 -8.88 -13.59
CA PHE A 565 -0.25 -8.15 -12.55
C PHE A 565 0.44 -9.12 -11.58
N MET A 566 1.75 -8.96 -11.42
CA MET A 566 2.57 -9.76 -10.52
C MET A 566 2.87 -8.98 -9.24
N SER A 567 2.08 -9.20 -8.21
CA SER A 567 2.40 -8.72 -6.87
C SER A 567 3.54 -9.56 -6.28
N MET A 568 4.60 -8.90 -5.76
CA MET A 568 5.79 -9.55 -5.21
C MET A 568 5.84 -9.39 -3.69
N TYR A 569 6.49 -10.31 -2.99
CA TYR A 569 6.73 -10.19 -1.57
C TYR A 569 8.03 -9.45 -1.34
N ALA A 570 7.99 -8.34 -0.61
CA ALA A 570 9.18 -7.53 -0.39
C ALA A 570 9.23 -6.93 1.01
N TYR A 571 10.43 -6.58 1.45
CA TYR A 571 10.69 -5.73 2.60
C TYR A 571 11.97 -4.90 2.36
N GLU A 572 12.11 -3.78 3.08
CA GLU A 572 13.33 -3.00 3.08
C GLU A 572 14.17 -3.27 4.32
N ARG A 573 15.45 -3.55 4.09
CA ARG A 573 16.46 -3.61 5.12
C ARG A 573 17.20 -2.27 5.16
N GLU A 574 16.76 -1.38 6.05
CA GLU A 574 17.15 0.03 6.12
C GLU A 574 18.47 0.26 6.90
N GLN A 575 19.51 -0.49 6.56
CA GLN A 575 20.83 -0.38 7.17
C GLN A 575 21.55 0.89 6.68
N LYS A 576 22.08 1.69 7.61
CA LYS A 576 22.70 2.97 7.28
C LYS A 576 24.09 2.83 6.69
N TRP A 577 24.58 3.94 6.12
CA TRP A 577 25.99 4.07 5.73
C TRP A 577 26.94 3.60 6.83
N PRO A 578 28.00 2.82 6.51
CA PRO A 578 28.50 2.52 5.15
C PRO A 578 27.88 1.29 4.48
N LEU A 579 27.02 0.53 5.17
CA LEU A 579 26.56 -0.77 4.71
C LEU A 579 25.37 -0.68 3.74
N GLY A 580 24.55 0.36 3.86
CA GLY A 580 23.49 0.76 2.93
C GLY A 580 22.19 -0.03 3.03
N HIS A 581 21.13 0.65 2.60
CA HIS A 581 19.79 0.08 2.48
C HIS A 581 19.68 -0.93 1.33
N ARG A 582 18.80 -1.92 1.46
CA ARG A 582 18.47 -2.90 0.43
C ARG A 582 17.02 -3.31 0.49
N ASN A 583 16.35 -3.28 -0.66
CA ASN A 583 15.07 -3.95 -0.84
C ASN A 583 15.32 -5.43 -1.10
N VAL A 584 14.58 -6.30 -0.43
CA VAL A 584 14.66 -7.76 -0.62
C VAL A 584 13.32 -8.24 -1.16
N ILE A 585 13.35 -8.89 -2.32
CA ILE A 585 12.17 -9.28 -3.10
C ILE A 585 12.16 -10.80 -3.29
N PHE A 586 11.03 -11.44 -3.00
CA PHE A 586 10.84 -12.89 -3.13
C PHE A 586 9.75 -13.21 -4.15
N ALA A 587 9.97 -14.28 -4.91
CA ALA A 587 8.92 -14.85 -5.77
C ALA A 587 7.92 -15.69 -4.99
N GLN A 588 8.32 -16.28 -3.87
CA GLN A 588 7.51 -17.22 -3.09
C GLN A 588 7.33 -16.74 -1.66
N ARG A 589 6.19 -17.09 -1.07
CA ARG A 589 5.89 -16.83 0.34
C ARG A 589 6.88 -17.48 1.30
N GLY A 590 6.94 -16.93 2.51
CA GLY A 590 7.74 -17.51 3.60
C GLY A 590 9.22 -17.17 3.53
N GLY A 591 9.61 -16.18 2.74
CA GLY A 591 10.96 -15.65 2.76
C GLY A 591 11.36 -15.12 4.15
N PRO A 592 12.62 -15.30 4.58
CA PRO A 592 13.08 -14.86 5.88
C PRO A 592 13.23 -13.34 5.93
N ILE A 593 12.75 -12.70 7.01
CA ILE A 593 13.17 -11.33 7.32
C ILE A 593 14.58 -11.40 7.93
N VAL A 594 15.54 -10.78 7.26
CA VAL A 594 16.90 -10.66 7.77
C VAL A 594 17.05 -9.29 8.43
N TYR A 595 16.77 -9.25 9.73
CA TYR A 595 16.87 -8.01 10.52
C TYR A 595 18.29 -7.42 10.48
N ILE A 596 18.37 -6.10 10.65
CA ILE A 596 19.65 -5.39 10.74
C ILE A 596 20.31 -5.71 12.08
N GLN A 597 19.56 -5.59 13.17
CA GLN A 597 20.08 -5.84 14.50
C GLN A 597 20.23 -7.36 14.71
N ARG A 598 21.46 -7.82 14.95
CA ARG A 598 21.79 -9.24 15.22
C ARG A 598 20.89 -9.83 16.29
N LYS A 599 20.68 -9.12 17.40
CA LYS A 599 19.81 -9.54 18.49
C LYS A 599 18.40 -9.87 18.00
N ASN A 600 17.81 -9.01 17.17
CA ASN A 600 16.44 -9.21 16.65
C ASN A 600 16.37 -10.45 15.75
N TYR A 601 17.41 -10.70 14.96
CA TYR A 601 17.48 -11.89 14.12
C TYR A 601 17.63 -13.17 14.95
N LEU A 602 18.49 -13.17 15.96
CA LEU A 602 18.70 -14.31 16.87
C LEU A 602 17.42 -14.69 17.62
N GLU A 603 16.59 -13.71 17.98
CA GLU A 603 15.30 -13.94 18.65
C GLU A 603 14.17 -14.28 17.65
N SER A 604 14.40 -14.21 16.35
CA SER A 604 13.39 -14.45 15.31
C SER A 604 13.20 -15.94 15.01
N PRO A 605 12.05 -16.33 14.43
CA PRO A 605 11.84 -17.70 13.99
C PRO A 605 12.81 -18.15 12.89
N TRP A 606 13.38 -17.24 12.14
CA TRP A 606 14.29 -17.53 11.01
C TRP A 606 15.67 -17.96 11.45
N GLN A 607 16.13 -17.60 12.66
CA GLN A 607 17.38 -18.10 13.23
C GLN A 607 17.43 -19.64 13.29
N LYS A 608 16.29 -20.29 13.54
CA LYS A 608 16.22 -21.77 13.56
C LYS A 608 16.36 -22.41 12.18
N LEU A 609 15.93 -21.69 11.14
CA LEU A 609 15.93 -22.18 9.75
C LEU A 609 17.24 -21.82 9.03
N TYR A 610 17.73 -20.63 9.26
CA TYR A 610 18.90 -20.04 8.58
C TYR A 610 19.81 -19.39 9.62
N PRO A 611 20.52 -20.17 10.47
CA PRO A 611 21.25 -19.65 11.60
C PRO A 611 22.40 -18.71 11.19
N VAL A 612 22.53 -17.59 11.89
CA VAL A 612 23.72 -16.74 11.88
C VAL A 612 24.50 -16.93 13.19
N LYS A 613 25.78 -16.54 13.19
CA LYS A 613 26.62 -16.61 14.39
C LYS A 613 26.07 -15.69 15.48
N GLU A 614 26.08 -16.18 16.73
CA GLU A 614 25.67 -15.39 17.89
C GLU A 614 26.67 -14.27 18.15
N ASP A 615 27.97 -14.60 18.06
CA ASP A 615 29.06 -13.65 18.22
C ASP A 615 29.29 -12.85 16.92
N GLY A 616 29.42 -11.52 17.05
CA GLY A 616 29.70 -10.63 15.95
C GLY A 616 29.27 -9.18 16.22
N PRO A 617 29.42 -8.31 15.22
CA PRO A 617 28.95 -6.93 15.33
C PRO A 617 27.46 -6.85 15.69
N PRO A 618 27.02 -5.78 16.37
CA PRO A 618 25.59 -5.61 16.72
C PRO A 618 24.64 -5.62 15.53
N GLU A 619 25.13 -5.21 14.36
CA GLU A 619 24.39 -5.24 13.09
C GLU A 619 24.92 -6.37 12.20
N LEU A 620 24.02 -7.07 11.53
CA LEU A 620 24.36 -8.06 10.52
C LEU A 620 24.92 -7.38 9.28
N HIS A 621 26.09 -7.82 8.81
CA HIS A 621 26.71 -7.31 7.61
C HIS A 621 25.91 -7.74 6.34
N PRO A 622 25.97 -7.01 5.21
CA PRO A 622 25.36 -7.45 3.93
C PRO A 622 25.76 -8.85 3.48
N THR A 623 27.00 -9.29 3.76
CA THR A 623 27.42 -10.67 3.46
C THR A 623 26.64 -11.73 4.24
N GLU A 624 26.23 -11.44 5.48
CA GLU A 624 25.37 -12.33 6.25
C GLU A 624 23.93 -12.33 5.72
N LEU A 625 23.45 -11.19 5.20
CA LEU A 625 22.19 -11.12 4.47
C LEU A 625 22.24 -12.05 3.24
N TRP A 626 23.25 -11.89 2.38
CA TRP A 626 23.39 -12.71 1.18
C TRP A 626 23.47 -14.20 1.53
N ASP A 627 24.21 -14.57 2.57
CA ASP A 627 24.35 -15.95 3.01
C ASP A 627 23.01 -16.55 3.48
N VAL A 628 22.21 -15.81 4.25
CA VAL A 628 20.89 -16.25 4.67
C VAL A 628 19.96 -16.43 3.46
N LEU A 629 19.93 -15.46 2.55
CA LEU A 629 19.09 -15.50 1.35
C LEU A 629 19.51 -16.61 0.39
N ALA A 630 20.83 -16.86 0.24
CA ALA A 630 21.33 -17.97 -0.58
C ALA A 630 20.92 -19.34 0.01
N ARG A 631 20.93 -19.49 1.36
CA ARG A 631 20.48 -20.71 2.02
C ARG A 631 18.95 -20.89 2.00
N TYR A 632 18.19 -19.81 1.83
CA TYR A 632 16.76 -19.91 1.55
C TYR A 632 16.48 -20.72 0.28
N GLY A 633 17.35 -20.63 -0.73
CA GLY A 633 17.39 -21.55 -1.85
C GLY A 633 16.22 -21.45 -2.85
N LYS A 634 15.41 -20.39 -2.76
CA LYS A 634 14.32 -20.09 -3.69
C LYS A 634 14.57 -18.74 -4.36
N PRO A 635 13.90 -18.42 -5.49
CA PRO A 635 14.10 -17.17 -6.19
C PRO A 635 13.92 -15.95 -5.29
N VAL A 636 14.99 -15.18 -5.17
CA VAL A 636 15.08 -13.95 -4.36
C VAL A 636 16.10 -13.00 -4.99
N THR A 637 15.91 -11.70 -4.80
CA THR A 637 16.88 -10.68 -5.16
C THR A 637 16.99 -9.63 -4.07
N ALA A 638 18.12 -8.95 -3.97
CA ALA A 638 18.31 -7.76 -3.18
C ALA A 638 18.73 -6.60 -4.09
N ILE A 639 18.24 -5.39 -3.82
CA ILE A 639 18.51 -4.18 -4.59
C ILE A 639 19.03 -3.11 -3.64
N SER A 640 20.31 -2.74 -3.77
CA SER A 640 20.89 -1.58 -3.07
C SER A 640 20.28 -0.29 -3.57
N HIS A 641 20.04 0.66 -2.69
CA HIS A 641 19.41 1.94 -3.06
C HIS A 641 19.92 3.14 -2.26
N THR A 642 19.37 4.34 -2.58
CA THR A 642 19.76 5.62 -1.96
C THR A 642 21.26 5.96 -2.04
N GLY A 643 21.95 5.41 -2.97
CA GLY A 643 23.32 5.70 -3.40
C GLY A 643 24.23 6.39 -2.39
N ALA A 644 24.73 7.57 -2.75
CA ALA A 644 25.74 8.34 -2.01
C ALA A 644 25.19 9.16 -0.81
N THR A 645 24.12 8.72 -0.17
CA THR A 645 23.51 9.37 1.01
C THR A 645 23.90 8.70 2.33
N SER A 646 23.39 9.20 3.45
CA SER A 646 23.53 8.54 4.75
C SER A 646 22.82 7.17 4.86
N MET A 647 22.09 6.79 3.83
CA MET A 647 21.36 5.54 3.71
C MET A 647 21.99 4.61 2.66
N GLY A 648 22.93 5.12 1.88
CA GLY A 648 23.58 4.39 0.79
C GLY A 648 24.71 3.46 1.24
N THR A 649 25.29 2.81 0.25
CA THR A 649 26.40 1.86 0.39
C THR A 649 27.73 2.55 0.10
N ASP A 650 28.72 2.34 0.96
CA ASP A 650 30.14 2.69 0.70
C ASP A 650 30.79 1.53 -0.05
N TRP A 651 30.90 1.65 -1.35
CA TRP A 651 31.39 0.57 -2.20
C TRP A 651 32.86 0.19 -1.91
N ASP A 652 33.67 1.09 -1.31
CA ASP A 652 35.02 0.76 -0.87
C ASP A 652 35.05 -0.21 0.32
N GLN A 653 33.96 -0.31 1.10
CA GLN A 653 33.87 -1.11 2.31
C GLN A 653 33.06 -2.40 2.12
N ILE A 654 32.40 -2.57 0.97
CA ILE A 654 31.60 -3.76 0.66
C ILE A 654 32.43 -4.67 -0.24
N PRO A 655 32.58 -5.96 0.12
CA PRO A 655 33.23 -6.92 -0.78
C PRO A 655 32.42 -7.09 -2.07
N PRO A 656 32.97 -7.72 -3.12
CA PRO A 656 32.21 -8.01 -4.32
C PRO A 656 30.84 -8.61 -3.99
N VAL A 657 29.80 -8.07 -4.61
CA VAL A 657 28.41 -8.50 -4.34
C VAL A 657 28.23 -9.98 -4.67
N ASP A 658 27.36 -10.63 -3.90
CA ASP A 658 27.01 -12.02 -4.18
C ASP A 658 25.98 -12.08 -5.32
N HIS A 659 26.42 -12.42 -6.52
CA HIS A 659 25.58 -12.46 -7.72
C HIS A 659 24.47 -13.54 -7.70
N ARG A 660 24.42 -14.38 -6.65
CA ARG A 660 23.25 -15.21 -6.40
C ARG A 660 22.06 -14.40 -5.90
N ILE A 661 22.31 -13.19 -5.33
CA ILE A 661 21.33 -12.40 -4.60
C ILE A 661 21.24 -10.95 -5.09
N GLU A 662 22.36 -10.26 -5.31
CA GLU A 662 22.39 -8.82 -5.60
C GLU A 662 23.03 -8.58 -6.97
N ASN A 663 22.20 -8.21 -7.95
CA ASN A 663 22.60 -8.07 -9.34
C ASN A 663 22.26 -6.71 -9.95
N VAL A 664 21.44 -5.91 -9.29
CA VAL A 664 21.04 -4.58 -9.75
C VAL A 664 21.10 -3.59 -8.60
N ILE A 665 21.20 -2.31 -8.95
CA ILE A 665 21.17 -1.18 -8.03
C ILE A 665 20.10 -0.19 -8.48
N GLU A 666 19.42 0.44 -7.55
CA GLU A 666 18.54 1.58 -7.81
C GLU A 666 19.38 2.81 -8.18
N ILE A 667 19.56 3.01 -9.50
CA ILE A 667 20.30 4.16 -10.04
C ILE A 667 19.53 5.47 -9.91
N TYR A 668 18.18 5.40 -9.89
CA TYR A 668 17.28 6.53 -9.77
C TYR A 668 16.17 6.22 -8.77
N GLN A 669 15.90 7.19 -7.92
CA GLN A 669 14.82 7.13 -6.94
C GLN A 669 13.84 8.29 -7.15
N GLY A 670 12.57 7.98 -7.36
CA GLY A 670 11.55 8.96 -7.71
C GLY A 670 11.38 10.08 -6.69
N ALA A 671 11.49 9.78 -5.39
CA ALA A 671 11.44 10.79 -4.35
C ALA A 671 12.74 11.63 -4.23
N ARG A 672 13.79 11.31 -4.98
CA ARG A 672 15.15 11.89 -4.80
C ARG A 672 15.79 12.32 -6.12
N VAL A 673 16.90 11.70 -6.49
CA VAL A 673 17.76 12.04 -7.63
C VAL A 673 18.32 10.78 -8.28
N SER A 674 19.04 10.93 -9.40
CA SER A 674 19.88 9.88 -9.93
C SER A 674 21.20 9.80 -9.15
N TYR A 675 21.62 8.59 -8.84
CA TYR A 675 22.89 8.25 -8.20
C TYR A 675 23.88 7.65 -9.23
N GLU A 676 23.69 7.89 -10.52
CA GLU A 676 24.57 7.41 -11.58
C GLU A 676 26.02 7.78 -11.31
N GLY A 677 26.31 9.05 -11.13
CA GLY A 677 27.67 9.54 -10.95
C GLY A 677 27.71 11.03 -10.59
N LEU A 678 28.94 11.57 -10.56
CA LEU A 678 29.19 13.00 -10.42
C LEU A 678 29.29 13.66 -11.80
N ASN A 679 28.84 14.91 -11.89
CA ASN A 679 28.88 15.70 -13.13
C ASN A 679 28.11 15.09 -14.31
N VAL A 680 27.17 14.21 -14.03
CA VAL A 680 26.26 13.61 -15.03
C VAL A 680 24.91 14.34 -15.03
N PRO A 681 24.16 14.32 -16.14
CA PRO A 681 22.81 14.88 -16.21
C PRO A 681 21.89 14.26 -15.17
N GLN A 682 20.95 15.08 -14.71
CA GLN A 682 19.92 14.66 -13.75
C GLN A 682 18.53 14.77 -14.38
N PRO A 683 17.59 13.91 -14.03
CA PRO A 683 16.20 14.08 -14.46
C PRO A 683 15.64 15.42 -13.96
N THR A 684 15.00 16.16 -14.85
CA THR A 684 14.41 17.47 -14.53
C THR A 684 12.89 17.49 -14.68
N VAL A 685 12.30 16.33 -14.89
CA VAL A 685 10.85 16.17 -15.04
C VAL A 685 10.10 16.82 -13.87
N GLY A 686 9.08 17.61 -14.16
CA GLY A 686 8.30 18.34 -13.16
C GLY A 686 9.04 19.49 -12.48
N MET A 687 10.23 19.85 -12.94
CA MET A 687 11.03 20.94 -12.39
C MET A 687 11.16 22.11 -13.41
N ARG A 688 11.37 23.31 -12.88
CA ARG A 688 11.68 24.49 -13.71
C ARG A 688 13.17 24.76 -13.67
N GLU A 689 13.74 25.09 -14.81
CA GLU A 689 15.12 25.54 -14.90
C GLU A 689 15.42 26.66 -13.90
N GLY A 690 16.58 26.60 -13.27
CA GLY A 690 16.99 27.57 -12.25
C GLY A 690 16.39 27.35 -10.86
N GLN A 691 15.53 26.37 -10.64
CA GLN A 691 14.97 26.09 -9.31
C GLN A 691 15.81 25.06 -8.54
N PRO A 692 15.89 25.12 -7.20
CA PRO A 692 16.55 24.09 -6.41
C PRO A 692 15.86 22.74 -6.55
N TYR A 693 16.64 21.65 -6.58
CA TYR A 693 16.09 20.29 -6.45
C TYR A 693 15.35 20.15 -5.13
N ASN A 694 14.18 19.47 -5.17
CA ASN A 694 13.30 19.31 -4.00
C ASN A 694 13.97 18.56 -2.83
N HIS A 695 14.95 17.69 -3.11
CA HIS A 695 15.70 16.90 -2.12
C HIS A 695 17.16 17.34 -1.98
N ALA A 696 17.36 18.63 -1.86
CA ALA A 696 18.69 19.23 -1.62
C ALA A 696 19.41 18.71 -0.36
N SER A 697 18.70 17.99 0.54
CA SER A 697 19.31 17.33 1.71
C SER A 697 20.26 16.18 1.34
N ASP A 698 20.12 15.60 0.15
CA ASP A 698 20.94 14.46 -0.30
C ASP A 698 22.20 14.93 -1.05
N VAL A 699 22.31 16.21 -1.33
CA VAL A 699 23.36 16.80 -2.14
C VAL A 699 24.04 17.93 -1.38
N ILE A 700 25.36 18.10 -1.56
CA ILE A 700 26.10 19.22 -0.97
C ILE A 700 25.79 20.52 -1.74
N GLY A 701 25.41 21.55 -1.00
CA GLY A 701 25.02 22.85 -1.55
C GLY A 701 23.53 22.99 -1.82
N LYS A 702 23.17 23.85 -2.76
CA LYS A 702 21.80 24.00 -3.27
C LYS A 702 21.85 23.73 -4.77
N PRO A 703 21.79 22.46 -5.17
CA PRO A 703 21.85 22.12 -6.59
C PRO A 703 20.63 22.70 -7.30
N VAL A 704 20.85 23.18 -8.49
CA VAL A 704 19.87 23.91 -9.31
C VAL A 704 19.56 23.06 -10.53
N VAL A 705 18.29 23.02 -10.93
CA VAL A 705 17.85 22.32 -12.14
C VAL A 705 18.59 22.87 -13.37
N GLY A 706 19.12 21.97 -14.19
CA GLY A 706 20.00 22.32 -15.32
C GLY A 706 21.50 22.25 -15.00
N GLU A 707 21.89 22.18 -13.72
CA GLU A 707 23.27 22.01 -13.31
C GLU A 707 23.55 20.57 -12.83
N PRO A 708 24.71 19.99 -13.16
CA PRO A 708 25.07 18.66 -12.69
C PRO A 708 25.33 18.67 -11.17
N ILE A 709 25.00 17.57 -10.51
CA ILE A 709 25.32 17.35 -9.10
C ILE A 709 26.81 16.97 -9.00
N ARG A 710 27.59 17.79 -8.30
CA ARG A 710 29.05 17.63 -8.18
C ARG A 710 29.48 16.89 -6.94
N SER A 711 28.63 16.75 -5.97
CA SER A 711 28.92 16.05 -4.71
C SER A 711 27.67 15.72 -3.94
N PHE A 712 27.73 14.69 -3.07
CA PHE A 712 26.65 14.26 -2.18
C PHE A 712 26.98 14.53 -0.71
N THR A 713 25.93 14.49 0.14
CA THR A 713 26.05 14.87 1.57
C THR A 713 26.90 13.92 2.40
N VAL A 714 27.11 12.69 1.93
CA VAL A 714 27.94 11.70 2.64
C VAL A 714 29.28 11.55 1.95
N LYS A 715 29.33 10.76 0.89
CA LYS A 715 30.56 10.53 0.11
C LYS A 715 30.21 10.15 -1.33
N ASN A 716 31.10 10.49 -2.24
CA ASN A 716 30.94 10.21 -3.65
C ASN A 716 31.12 8.73 -4.01
N ASN A 717 31.82 7.95 -3.16
CA ASN A 717 32.03 6.50 -3.34
C ASN A 717 30.77 5.64 -3.17
N GLY A 718 29.61 6.24 -2.97
CA GLY A 718 28.32 5.56 -3.02
C GLY A 718 27.61 5.63 -4.37
N VAL A 719 28.17 6.32 -5.40
CA VAL A 719 27.54 6.41 -6.72
C VAL A 719 27.73 5.14 -7.53
N TYR A 720 26.83 4.90 -8.49
CA TYR A 720 26.84 3.70 -9.33
C TYR A 720 28.13 3.54 -10.15
N GLN A 721 28.60 4.62 -10.79
CA GLN A 721 29.84 4.58 -11.57
C GLN A 721 31.05 4.12 -10.74
N HIS A 722 31.13 4.55 -9.46
CA HIS A 722 32.19 4.09 -8.57
C HIS A 722 32.07 2.58 -8.24
N ALA A 723 30.85 2.07 -8.05
CA ALA A 723 30.64 0.62 -7.89
C ALA A 723 31.14 -0.17 -9.10
N LEU A 724 30.87 0.32 -10.33
CA LEU A 724 31.36 -0.30 -11.55
C LEU A 724 32.88 -0.27 -11.66
N GLU A 725 33.53 0.87 -11.32
CA GLU A 725 35.01 1.02 -11.30
C GLU A 725 35.67 0.00 -10.36
N LEU A 726 35.03 -0.31 -9.23
CA LEU A 726 35.53 -1.34 -8.31
C LEU A 726 35.23 -2.78 -8.76
N GLY A 727 34.57 -2.96 -9.92
CA GLY A 727 34.30 -4.27 -10.51
C GLY A 727 33.00 -4.92 -10.02
N HIS A 728 32.13 -4.18 -9.29
CA HIS A 728 30.79 -4.68 -9.02
C HIS A 728 29.97 -4.74 -10.31
N LYS A 729 29.51 -5.93 -10.69
CA LYS A 729 28.76 -6.13 -11.94
C LYS A 729 27.25 -5.99 -11.68
N LEU A 730 26.83 -4.74 -11.51
CA LEU A 730 25.46 -4.37 -11.20
C LEU A 730 24.76 -3.79 -12.42
N GLY A 731 23.56 -4.29 -12.72
CA GLY A 731 22.62 -3.63 -13.62
C GLY A 731 21.90 -2.48 -12.94
N VAL A 732 20.94 -1.87 -13.61
CA VAL A 732 20.21 -0.70 -13.13
C VAL A 732 18.74 -1.01 -12.84
N TRP A 733 18.15 -0.30 -11.88
CA TRP A 733 16.75 -0.32 -11.52
C TRP A 733 16.30 1.10 -11.11
N ALA A 734 15.01 1.37 -11.15
CA ALA A 734 14.43 2.62 -10.63
C ALA A 734 13.18 2.33 -9.83
N ASP A 735 13.08 2.94 -8.67
CA ASP A 735 11.98 2.81 -7.73
C ASP A 735 11.57 4.16 -7.14
N SER A 736 10.45 4.23 -6.44
CA SER A 736 9.88 5.49 -5.97
C SER A 736 10.19 5.84 -4.52
N ASP A 737 10.32 4.90 -3.61
CA ASP A 737 10.45 5.06 -2.15
C ASP A 737 9.13 5.53 -1.50
N HIS A 738 9.20 6.43 -0.57
CA HIS A 738 8.06 7.06 0.09
C HIS A 738 7.30 7.97 -0.85
N ILE A 739 6.00 8.15 -0.59
CA ILE A 739 5.14 9.08 -1.28
C ILE A 739 4.86 8.59 -2.71
N SER A 740 3.69 8.89 -3.25
CA SER A 740 3.42 8.55 -4.64
C SER A 740 4.32 9.36 -5.56
N THR A 741 5.07 8.69 -6.38
CA THR A 741 5.83 9.32 -7.44
C THR A 741 5.57 8.62 -8.75
N HIS A 742 4.96 9.33 -9.66
CA HIS A 742 4.65 8.86 -11.00
C HIS A 742 5.83 9.09 -11.96
N THR A 743 7.04 8.96 -11.44
CA THR A 743 8.28 9.30 -12.16
C THR A 743 9.38 8.28 -11.95
N SER A 744 9.04 7.05 -11.60
CA SER A 744 10.06 6.04 -11.34
C SER A 744 9.56 4.65 -11.74
N TYR A 745 10.24 4.05 -12.68
CA TYR A 745 9.87 2.79 -13.30
C TYR A 745 11.10 1.91 -13.47
N GLY A 746 11.13 0.78 -12.77
CA GLY A 746 12.04 -0.31 -13.08
C GLY A 746 11.48 -1.15 -14.22
N GLY A 747 12.21 -1.27 -15.31
CA GLY A 747 11.82 -2.11 -16.45
C GLY A 747 12.60 -3.42 -16.47
N VAL A 748 11.93 -4.54 -16.72
CA VAL A 748 12.56 -5.85 -16.82
C VAL A 748 12.09 -6.60 -18.06
N TYR A 749 13.02 -7.11 -18.84
CA TYR A 749 12.75 -7.99 -19.98
C TYR A 749 12.65 -9.44 -19.51
N VAL A 750 11.47 -10.00 -19.63
CA VAL A 750 11.20 -11.40 -19.22
C VAL A 750 10.61 -12.21 -20.36
N LYS A 751 10.93 -13.49 -20.38
CA LYS A 751 10.37 -14.48 -21.30
C LYS A 751 8.97 -14.92 -20.83
N ASP A 752 8.85 -15.24 -19.54
CA ASP A 752 7.62 -15.72 -18.93
C ASP A 752 7.19 -14.75 -17.82
N PHE A 753 6.00 -14.17 -17.94
CA PHE A 753 5.48 -13.23 -16.96
C PHE A 753 4.92 -13.97 -15.74
N THR A 754 5.84 -14.34 -14.87
CA THR A 754 5.61 -14.98 -13.56
C THR A 754 6.50 -14.30 -12.51
N ARG A 755 6.24 -14.52 -11.23
CA ARG A 755 7.09 -14.02 -10.15
C ARG A 755 8.53 -14.48 -10.30
N GLU A 756 8.72 -15.76 -10.63
CA GLU A 756 10.04 -16.37 -10.87
C GLU A 756 10.72 -15.78 -12.12
N GLY A 757 9.96 -15.60 -13.21
CA GLY A 757 10.48 -15.03 -14.46
C GLY A 757 10.91 -13.57 -14.31
N ILE A 758 10.19 -12.78 -13.48
CA ILE A 758 10.60 -11.42 -13.15
C ILE A 758 11.95 -11.43 -12.41
N LEU A 759 12.08 -12.22 -11.34
CA LEU A 759 13.33 -12.30 -10.59
C LEU A 759 14.47 -12.87 -11.43
N GLU A 760 14.19 -13.82 -12.31
CA GLU A 760 15.19 -14.32 -13.27
C GLU A 760 15.68 -13.19 -14.19
N GLY A 761 14.76 -12.36 -14.73
CA GLY A 761 15.11 -11.20 -15.55
C GLY A 761 15.97 -10.17 -14.79
N ILE A 762 15.59 -9.86 -13.54
CA ILE A 762 16.35 -8.93 -12.68
C ILE A 762 17.74 -9.52 -12.35
N ASN A 763 17.79 -10.77 -11.94
CA ASN A 763 19.07 -11.42 -11.59
C ASN A 763 19.98 -11.63 -12.82
N ALA A 764 19.41 -11.72 -14.01
CA ALA A 764 20.16 -11.68 -15.27
C ALA A 764 20.50 -10.25 -15.73
N ARG A 765 20.15 -9.22 -14.96
CA ARG A 765 20.38 -7.80 -15.27
C ARG A 765 19.76 -7.35 -16.60
N ARG A 766 18.72 -8.05 -17.08
CA ARG A 766 17.94 -7.63 -18.26
C ARG A 766 16.99 -6.51 -17.89
N THR A 767 17.55 -5.41 -17.35
CA THR A 767 16.82 -4.34 -16.73
C THR A 767 17.19 -2.98 -17.29
N ILE A 768 16.20 -2.08 -17.22
CA ILE A 768 16.34 -0.66 -17.47
C ILE A 768 15.78 0.12 -16.28
N ALA A 769 16.29 1.33 -16.09
CA ALA A 769 15.76 2.28 -15.12
C ALA A 769 15.22 3.48 -15.89
N ALA A 770 14.04 3.99 -15.50
CA ALA A 770 13.47 5.13 -16.21
C ALA A 770 12.63 6.02 -15.29
N THR A 771 12.51 7.29 -15.67
CA THR A 771 11.62 8.24 -14.98
C THR A 771 10.23 8.34 -15.65
N ASP A 772 10.10 7.78 -16.83
CA ASP A 772 8.86 7.52 -17.55
C ASP A 772 9.01 6.21 -18.33
N LYS A 773 7.98 5.69 -18.96
CA LYS A 773 8.01 4.40 -19.68
C LYS A 773 8.78 4.49 -21.01
N ILE A 774 10.05 4.85 -20.93
CA ILE A 774 10.99 4.93 -22.05
C ILE A 774 11.54 3.55 -22.31
N PHE A 775 11.30 3.02 -23.51
CA PHE A 775 11.79 1.70 -23.92
C PHE A 775 13.24 1.80 -24.42
N VAL A 776 14.09 0.90 -23.97
CA VAL A 776 15.49 0.85 -24.36
C VAL A 776 15.89 -0.59 -24.61
N GLU A 777 16.17 -0.95 -25.86
CA GLU A 777 16.86 -2.17 -26.23
C GLU A 777 18.35 -1.86 -26.39
N PHE A 778 19.21 -2.71 -25.84
CA PHE A 778 20.65 -2.53 -25.95
C PHE A 778 21.36 -3.89 -26.01
N SER A 779 22.25 -4.05 -26.98
CA SER A 779 23.03 -5.27 -27.17
C SER A 779 24.46 -4.97 -27.66
N CYS A 780 25.37 -5.91 -27.41
CA CYS A 780 26.74 -5.89 -27.91
C CYS A 780 27.06 -7.25 -28.55
N ASN A 781 27.44 -7.25 -29.85
CA ASN A 781 27.74 -8.45 -30.63
C ASN A 781 26.65 -9.54 -30.46
N ASP A 782 25.38 -9.12 -30.58
CA ASP A 782 24.23 -9.99 -30.39
C ASP A 782 24.09 -10.63 -28.97
N HIS A 783 24.62 -9.98 -27.95
CA HIS A 783 24.39 -10.30 -26.54
C HIS A 783 23.60 -9.18 -25.87
N LEU A 784 22.59 -9.55 -25.09
CA LEU A 784 21.67 -8.61 -24.42
C LEU A 784 22.37 -7.80 -23.35
N LEU A 785 21.80 -6.63 -23.01
CA LEU A 785 22.14 -5.89 -21.80
C LEU A 785 22.17 -6.84 -20.57
N GLY A 786 23.04 -6.55 -19.63
CA GLY A 786 23.26 -7.36 -18.43
C GLY A 786 24.24 -8.51 -18.59
N THR A 787 24.69 -8.83 -19.80
CA THR A 787 25.58 -9.97 -20.06
C THR A 787 27.06 -9.64 -19.92
N GLU A 788 27.84 -10.67 -19.66
CA GLU A 788 29.31 -10.67 -19.64
C GLU A 788 29.81 -11.48 -20.82
N ILE A 789 30.62 -10.89 -21.68
CA ILE A 789 31.14 -11.55 -22.92
C ILE A 789 32.64 -11.39 -23.07
N ALA A 790 33.26 -12.31 -23.78
CA ALA A 790 34.65 -12.22 -24.18
C ALA A 790 34.75 -12.12 -25.70
N LEU A 791 35.48 -11.13 -26.20
CA LEU A 791 35.65 -10.89 -27.62
C LEU A 791 37.15 -10.89 -28.03
N SER A 792 37.43 -11.44 -29.22
CA SER A 792 38.72 -11.28 -29.88
C SER A 792 38.67 -10.18 -30.96
N GLY A 793 37.57 -9.43 -31.04
CA GLY A 793 37.33 -8.40 -32.03
C GLY A 793 36.75 -7.14 -31.42
N LYS A 794 36.32 -6.23 -32.28
CA LYS A 794 35.71 -4.96 -31.83
C LYS A 794 34.30 -5.16 -31.35
N PRO A 795 33.89 -4.50 -30.24
CA PRO A 795 32.50 -4.45 -29.78
C PRO A 795 31.63 -3.73 -30.82
N VAL A 796 30.56 -4.41 -31.25
CA VAL A 796 29.51 -3.84 -32.10
C VAL A 796 28.28 -3.65 -31.26
N LEU A 797 27.92 -2.40 -31.02
CA LEU A 797 26.84 -1.97 -30.13
C LEU A 797 25.60 -1.61 -30.97
N LYS A 798 24.46 -2.16 -30.61
CA LYS A 798 23.18 -1.89 -31.27
C LYS A 798 22.15 -1.50 -30.22
N PHE A 799 21.33 -0.52 -30.51
CA PHE A 799 20.24 -0.11 -29.64
C PHE A 799 19.06 0.50 -30.38
N SER A 800 17.90 0.32 -29.78
CA SER A 800 16.63 0.95 -30.17
C SER A 800 15.97 1.58 -28.96
N ILE A 801 15.44 2.79 -29.14
CA ILE A 801 14.84 3.58 -28.08
C ILE A 801 13.50 4.12 -28.58
N ASP A 802 12.44 3.89 -27.80
CA ASP A 802 11.13 4.51 -27.98
C ASP A 802 10.79 5.38 -26.78
N GLY A 803 10.89 6.70 -26.99
CA GLY A 803 10.59 7.69 -25.96
C GLY A 803 9.10 8.00 -25.84
N THR A 804 8.71 8.47 -24.69
CA THR A 804 7.38 9.06 -24.44
C THR A 804 7.30 10.49 -24.96
N ALA A 805 8.45 11.16 -25.09
CA ALA A 805 8.61 12.49 -25.70
C ALA A 805 9.81 12.51 -26.64
N GLU A 806 10.11 13.67 -27.24
CA GLU A 806 11.27 13.89 -28.10
C GLU A 806 12.58 13.57 -27.33
N ILE A 807 13.38 12.67 -27.86
CA ILE A 807 14.70 12.33 -27.34
C ILE A 807 15.66 13.46 -27.69
N SER A 808 16.15 14.17 -26.69
CA SER A 808 17.09 15.28 -26.85
C SER A 808 18.53 14.80 -26.97
N ARG A 809 18.88 13.71 -26.25
CA ARG A 809 20.23 13.16 -26.27
C ARG A 809 20.24 11.67 -25.94
N VAL A 810 21.07 10.92 -26.64
CA VAL A 810 21.46 9.56 -26.28
C VAL A 810 22.96 9.55 -26.06
N THR A 811 23.42 9.08 -24.91
CA THR A 811 24.82 8.93 -24.57
C THR A 811 25.17 7.45 -24.40
N LEU A 812 26.10 6.95 -25.21
CA LEU A 812 26.76 5.70 -24.95
C LEU A 812 27.90 5.97 -23.97
N VAL A 813 27.82 5.37 -22.79
CA VAL A 813 28.87 5.43 -21.76
C VAL A 813 29.77 4.21 -21.91
N ARG A 814 31.09 4.43 -21.89
CA ARG A 814 32.12 3.38 -21.83
C ARG A 814 33.05 3.64 -20.65
N ASN A 815 33.16 2.68 -19.75
CA ASN A 815 34.01 2.77 -18.57
C ASN A 815 33.79 4.11 -17.83
N GLU A 816 32.54 4.41 -17.53
CA GLU A 816 32.03 5.58 -16.78
C GLU A 816 32.26 6.95 -17.48
N GLN A 817 32.76 6.92 -18.73
CA GLN A 817 32.99 8.13 -19.54
C GLN A 817 32.00 8.20 -20.71
N ASN A 818 31.53 9.40 -21.04
CA ASN A 818 30.75 9.62 -22.26
C ASN A 818 31.60 9.28 -23.48
N TYR A 819 31.27 8.19 -24.17
CA TYR A 819 32.04 7.71 -25.32
C TYR A 819 31.52 8.28 -26.63
N GLN A 820 30.21 8.14 -26.90
CA GLN A 820 29.56 8.71 -28.07
C GLN A 820 28.25 9.33 -27.68
N GLN A 821 27.79 10.36 -28.42
CA GLN A 821 26.54 11.05 -28.18
C GLN A 821 25.82 11.35 -29.51
N TRP A 822 24.49 11.27 -29.46
CA TRP A 822 23.59 11.59 -30.55
C TRP A 822 22.46 12.53 -30.06
N GLU A 823 21.94 13.36 -30.94
CA GLU A 823 20.81 14.26 -30.70
C GLU A 823 19.70 13.98 -31.72
N PRO A 824 18.91 12.93 -31.55
CA PRO A 824 17.96 12.45 -32.56
C PRO A 824 16.86 13.46 -32.90
N LYS A 825 16.38 14.23 -31.92
CA LYS A 825 15.24 15.15 -32.05
C LYS A 825 13.97 14.46 -32.57
N ALA A 826 13.77 13.22 -32.16
CA ALA A 826 12.68 12.33 -32.53
C ALA A 826 12.22 11.53 -31.31
N LYS A 827 11.02 10.95 -31.37
CA LYS A 827 10.55 10.05 -30.30
C LYS A 827 11.21 8.68 -30.32
N SER A 828 11.55 8.19 -31.51
CA SER A 828 12.20 6.88 -31.68
C SER A 828 13.57 7.07 -32.31
N PHE A 829 14.53 6.24 -31.89
CA PHE A 829 15.88 6.29 -32.38
C PHE A 829 16.53 4.91 -32.37
N GLU A 830 17.06 4.51 -33.53
CA GLU A 830 17.84 3.28 -33.71
C GLU A 830 19.26 3.63 -34.15
N GLN A 831 20.25 2.93 -33.60
CA GLN A 831 21.64 3.13 -33.94
C GLN A 831 22.44 1.85 -33.77
N ALA A 832 23.44 1.70 -34.65
CA ALA A 832 24.52 0.75 -34.48
C ALA A 832 25.86 1.49 -34.58
N CYS A 833 26.79 1.13 -33.72
CA CYS A 833 28.17 1.68 -33.77
C CYS A 833 29.19 0.63 -33.36
N THR A 834 30.40 0.77 -33.86
CA THR A 834 31.54 -0.09 -33.50
C THR A 834 32.48 0.69 -32.61
N ASP A 835 32.94 0.11 -31.52
CA ASP A 835 34.07 0.68 -30.77
C ASP A 835 35.36 0.33 -31.52
N GLU A 836 35.92 1.31 -32.24
CA GLU A 836 37.08 1.13 -33.07
C GLU A 836 38.40 0.96 -32.28
N ALA A 837 38.40 1.41 -31.01
CA ALA A 837 39.54 1.38 -30.11
C ALA A 837 39.15 0.93 -28.70
N PRO A 838 38.65 -0.31 -28.51
CA PRO A 838 38.36 -0.81 -27.21
C PRO A 838 39.65 -0.98 -26.39
N ILE A 839 39.53 -0.86 -25.07
CA ILE A 839 40.61 -1.10 -24.13
C ILE A 839 40.83 -2.62 -24.05
N VAL A 840 42.10 -3.10 -24.14
CA VAL A 840 42.40 -4.49 -23.83
C VAL A 840 42.08 -4.74 -22.35
N GLY A 841 41.29 -5.77 -22.11
CA GLY A 841 40.70 -5.98 -20.78
C GLY A 841 39.18 -5.74 -20.77
N GLU A 842 38.62 -5.41 -19.61
CA GLU A 842 37.19 -5.20 -19.47
C GLU A 842 36.78 -3.82 -19.95
N ASN A 843 35.73 -3.79 -20.77
CA ASN A 843 34.99 -2.60 -21.16
C ASN A 843 33.56 -2.74 -20.74
N ARG A 844 32.98 -1.69 -20.18
CA ARG A 844 31.60 -1.62 -19.72
C ARG A 844 30.83 -0.61 -20.56
N TYR A 845 29.76 -1.04 -21.20
CA TYR A 845 28.94 -0.18 -22.06
C TYR A 845 27.51 -0.13 -21.55
N TYR A 846 26.95 1.07 -21.38
CA TYR A 846 25.54 1.29 -21.11
C TYR A 846 25.04 2.58 -21.77
N LEU A 847 23.70 2.69 -21.87
CA LEU A 847 23.06 3.87 -22.45
C LEU A 847 22.46 4.75 -21.35
N ARG A 848 22.58 6.06 -21.54
CA ARG A 848 21.80 7.08 -20.87
C ARG A 848 21.02 7.87 -21.90
N VAL A 849 19.68 7.93 -21.71
CA VAL A 849 18.72 8.62 -22.59
C VAL A 849 18.16 9.84 -21.88
N GLU A 850 18.14 10.97 -22.55
CA GLU A 850 17.59 12.23 -22.07
C GLU A 850 16.47 12.68 -23.01
N GLN A 851 15.29 13.00 -22.48
CA GLN A 851 14.17 13.56 -23.24
C GLN A 851 14.06 15.07 -23.00
N LYS A 852 13.39 15.76 -23.94
CA LYS A 852 13.16 17.19 -23.88
C LYS A 852 12.25 17.64 -22.72
N ASP A 853 11.36 16.78 -22.28
CA ASP A 853 10.47 16.98 -21.11
C ASP A 853 11.16 16.76 -19.76
N GLY A 854 12.47 16.42 -19.77
CA GLY A 854 13.29 16.20 -18.59
C GLY A 854 13.24 14.77 -18.05
N ASN A 855 12.53 13.87 -18.72
CA ASN A 855 12.58 12.43 -18.42
C ASN A 855 13.87 11.79 -18.91
N MET A 856 14.29 10.73 -18.24
CA MET A 856 15.53 10.00 -18.53
C MET A 856 15.33 8.49 -18.40
N ALA A 857 16.22 7.75 -19.09
CA ALA A 857 16.33 6.30 -18.91
C ALA A 857 17.79 5.83 -18.96
N TRP A 858 18.07 4.67 -18.37
CA TRP A 858 19.37 4.00 -18.32
C TRP A 858 19.21 2.52 -18.64
N SER A 859 20.11 1.97 -19.44
CA SER A 859 20.19 0.51 -19.64
C SER A 859 21.16 -0.11 -18.63
N SER A 860 20.96 -1.36 -18.29
CA SER A 860 22.01 -2.17 -17.67
C SER A 860 23.23 -2.30 -18.61
N PRO A 861 24.45 -2.40 -18.10
CA PRO A 861 25.65 -2.53 -18.92
C PRO A 861 25.76 -3.89 -19.63
N VAL A 862 26.58 -3.91 -20.68
CA VAL A 862 27.23 -5.13 -21.18
C VAL A 862 28.71 -5.04 -20.80
N TRP A 863 29.24 -6.07 -20.17
CA TRP A 863 30.66 -6.21 -19.81
C TRP A 863 31.37 -6.99 -20.89
N VAL A 864 32.36 -6.39 -21.53
CA VAL A 864 33.10 -6.97 -22.68
C VAL A 864 34.55 -7.14 -22.32
N GLN A 865 34.99 -8.37 -22.15
CA GLN A 865 36.41 -8.70 -21.99
C GLN A 865 37.06 -8.78 -23.38
N VAL A 866 37.81 -7.76 -23.78
CA VAL A 866 38.53 -7.70 -25.04
C VAL A 866 39.94 -8.36 -24.86
N LYS A 867 40.27 -9.31 -25.73
CA LYS A 867 41.52 -10.07 -25.70
C LYS A 867 42.59 -9.44 -26.55
#